data_856a1bb2f45bc1278c6e0f2fca3f2766
#
_entry.id   856a1bb2f45bc1278c6e0f2fca3f2766
#
_cell.length_a   1.000
_cell.length_b   1.000
_cell.length_c   1.000
_cell.angle_alpha   90.00
_cell.angle_beta   90.00
_cell.angle_gamma   90.00
#
_symmetry.space_group_name_H-M   'P 1'
#
loop_
_entity.id
_entity.type
_entity.pdbx_description
1 polymer ?
#
loop_
_entity_poly.entity_id
_entity_poly.type
_entity_poly.pdbx_seq_one_letter_code
_entity_poly.pdbx_strand_id
1 'polypeptide(L)'
;MIKEKILELIKNSKPRTKDDLARLFKIKSKEKKEFNRILEELEKEGLIFMDHRKKYRLVDNDKFFFGKLQTNAKGFGFLISENLDEDIYISRNNLKDALNGDEVIVRRYRDSFGDKPEGKVLSIVRRVNSKFVGVFQNKKDFGFVVSDESKMAMDIYVPKKKFKGAKNGQKVVVKIEKWPEANKKPEGRIVEVLGYPEDPDVDILSVAAGLDLPMEFSKAALSEAKSLPQEVREEDLKGRRDLRDLMTFTIDGADSKDFDDAVSLEVAKNGNYLLGVHIADVAHYVEEYSSIDEEAFKRGNSVYLLNKVIPMLPFELSNGICSLNEGVDRLTLSVFAEIDKKGEVVKYEILESVINSKRRLVYENVSDYLEKNITHDSLKGLEKTLDKMYELAKILEDKREKGGAIDFDIPEVIIEVDERGWPQNIHKRDRRSANKLIEDFMLMANVCVAKEYYFKKIPFLYRIHERPKDEKISELNSYLRPLGYMINFDEKVEPRDVQKVLEKAKGTKEEMFISTMTLRSMAKARYSEINDIHFGLAFDHYSHFTSPIRRYADLTIHRIIKKKIEGKLSKGDISNLKAVLPDIAEQVSKTEKVAQDAERQVEDIKMAEYMSERIGEVYKGRISSITNFGMFVELDNLIEGLVGYRTMDGYYEFDQDNYRAIDYRTKKEFHIGDEVTIKVVNVDLNMGNIDFKMVGDEDE
;
A
#
# COMPACT_ATOMS: atom_id res chain seq x y z
N MET A 1 -25.71 -23.07 -7.60
CA MET A 1 -26.99 -23.70 -8.11
C MET A 1 -28.16 -22.70 -8.20
N ILE A 2 -28.62 -22.01 -7.11
CA ILE A 2 -29.76 -21.05 -7.22
C ILE A 2 -29.31 -19.74 -7.91
N LYS A 3 -28.15 -19.19 -7.61
CA LYS A 3 -27.58 -17.99 -8.27
C LYS A 3 -27.53 -18.17 -9.79
N GLU A 4 -26.95 -19.24 -10.28
CA GLU A 4 -26.82 -19.57 -11.70
C GLU A 4 -28.19 -19.65 -12.42
N LYS A 5 -29.17 -20.32 -11.79
CA LYS A 5 -30.51 -20.41 -12.33
C LYS A 5 -31.24 -19.07 -12.41
N ILE A 6 -30.99 -18.17 -11.45
CA ILE A 6 -31.50 -16.79 -11.47
C ILE A 6 -30.91 -16.04 -12.64
N LEU A 7 -29.58 -16.08 -12.81
CA LEU A 7 -28.87 -15.41 -13.90
C LEU A 7 -29.33 -15.94 -15.26
N GLU A 8 -29.44 -17.25 -15.42
CA GLU A 8 -29.91 -17.88 -16.65
C GLU A 8 -31.39 -17.49 -16.99
N LEU A 9 -32.24 -17.44 -15.97
CA LEU A 9 -33.63 -17.00 -16.17
C LEU A 9 -33.70 -15.53 -16.59
N ILE A 10 -32.92 -14.64 -15.96
CA ILE A 10 -32.89 -13.22 -16.29
C ILE A 10 -32.28 -13.01 -17.69
N LYS A 11 -31.28 -13.80 -18.07
CA LYS A 11 -30.67 -13.78 -19.40
C LYS A 11 -31.62 -14.16 -20.50
N ASN A 12 -32.38 -15.23 -20.30
CA ASN A 12 -33.21 -15.86 -21.31
C ASN A 12 -34.67 -15.37 -21.31
N SER A 13 -35.08 -14.43 -20.46
CA SER A 13 -36.45 -13.98 -20.33
C SER A 13 -36.57 -12.45 -20.24
N LYS A 14 -37.83 -11.94 -20.37
CA LYS A 14 -38.12 -10.52 -20.15
C LYS A 14 -37.79 -10.11 -18.68
N PRO A 15 -37.38 -8.86 -18.43
CA PRO A 15 -37.14 -8.36 -17.08
C PRO A 15 -38.35 -8.58 -16.15
N ARG A 16 -38.07 -9.08 -14.92
CA ARG A 16 -39.09 -9.49 -13.95
C ARG A 16 -38.92 -8.78 -12.62
N THR A 17 -40.02 -8.63 -11.90
CA THR A 17 -40.01 -8.10 -10.55
C THR A 17 -39.53 -9.17 -9.56
N LYS A 18 -39.12 -8.74 -8.36
CA LYS A 18 -38.70 -9.63 -7.26
C LYS A 18 -39.79 -10.69 -6.94
N ASP A 19 -41.05 -10.26 -6.91
CA ASP A 19 -42.16 -11.16 -6.62
C ASP A 19 -42.40 -12.14 -7.75
N ASP A 20 -42.19 -11.74 -9.01
CA ASP A 20 -42.30 -12.65 -10.15
C ASP A 20 -41.21 -13.73 -10.10
N LEU A 21 -39.96 -13.34 -9.76
CA LEU A 21 -38.87 -14.28 -9.57
C LEU A 21 -39.15 -15.24 -8.41
N ALA A 22 -39.61 -14.73 -7.26
CA ALA A 22 -39.99 -15.57 -6.12
C ALA A 22 -41.06 -16.58 -6.43
N ARG A 23 -42.08 -16.20 -7.25
CA ARG A 23 -43.14 -17.12 -7.71
C ARG A 23 -42.57 -18.19 -8.65
N LEU A 24 -41.76 -17.83 -9.61
CA LEU A 24 -41.17 -18.78 -10.57
C LEU A 24 -40.27 -19.81 -9.90
N PHE A 25 -39.49 -19.39 -8.91
CA PHE A 25 -38.64 -20.28 -8.11
C PHE A 25 -39.41 -21.01 -6.99
N LYS A 26 -40.76 -20.78 -6.87
CA LYS A 26 -41.60 -21.36 -5.83
C LYS A 26 -41.07 -21.15 -4.42
N ILE A 27 -40.52 -19.97 -4.15
CA ILE A 27 -39.92 -19.62 -2.87
C ILE A 27 -40.98 -19.54 -1.78
N LYS A 28 -40.84 -20.36 -0.73
CA LYS A 28 -41.76 -20.38 0.42
C LYS A 28 -41.46 -19.17 1.35
N SER A 29 -42.44 -18.79 2.18
CA SER A 29 -42.34 -17.67 3.09
C SER A 29 -41.11 -17.74 4.01
N LYS A 30 -40.71 -18.92 4.44
CA LYS A 30 -39.50 -19.15 5.26
C LYS A 30 -38.17 -18.93 4.49
N GLU A 31 -38.18 -19.10 3.19
CA GLU A 31 -37.01 -19.01 2.29
C GLU A 31 -36.86 -17.60 1.68
N LYS A 32 -37.87 -16.72 1.84
CA LYS A 32 -37.85 -15.37 1.27
C LYS A 32 -36.65 -14.55 1.72
N LYS A 33 -36.23 -14.70 2.98
CA LYS A 33 -35.06 -13.94 3.54
C LYS A 33 -33.78 -14.35 2.83
N GLU A 34 -33.56 -15.63 2.62
CA GLU A 34 -32.41 -16.19 1.92
C GLU A 34 -32.41 -15.82 0.43
N PHE A 35 -33.56 -15.95 -0.22
CA PHE A 35 -33.70 -15.54 -1.62
C PHE A 35 -33.44 -14.06 -1.84
N ASN A 36 -33.87 -13.19 -0.91
CA ASN A 36 -33.59 -11.78 -0.96
C ASN A 36 -32.08 -11.51 -0.83
N ARG A 37 -31.39 -12.23 0.09
CA ARG A 37 -29.96 -12.15 0.27
C ARG A 37 -29.21 -12.51 -1.02
N ILE A 38 -29.64 -13.58 -1.70
CA ILE A 38 -29.02 -13.99 -2.96
C ILE A 38 -29.20 -12.91 -4.05
N LEU A 39 -30.35 -12.26 -4.15
CA LEU A 39 -30.56 -11.18 -5.11
C LEU A 39 -29.69 -9.97 -4.76
N GLU A 40 -29.57 -9.61 -3.48
CA GLU A 40 -28.71 -8.53 -3.00
C GLU A 40 -27.21 -8.84 -3.26
N GLU A 41 -26.80 -10.09 -3.11
CA GLU A 41 -25.44 -10.53 -3.45
C GLU A 41 -25.16 -10.38 -4.95
N LEU A 42 -26.08 -10.86 -5.81
CA LEU A 42 -25.96 -10.70 -7.26
C LEU A 42 -25.94 -9.23 -7.71
N GLU A 43 -26.69 -8.35 -7.02
CA GLU A 43 -26.61 -6.89 -7.25
C GLU A 43 -25.25 -6.33 -6.82
N LYS A 44 -24.73 -6.74 -5.66
CA LYS A 44 -23.41 -6.32 -5.16
C LYS A 44 -22.25 -6.82 -6.03
N GLU A 45 -22.39 -8.00 -6.60
CA GLU A 45 -21.44 -8.55 -7.57
C GLU A 45 -21.54 -7.87 -8.96
N GLY A 46 -22.47 -6.93 -9.12
CA GLY A 46 -22.68 -6.22 -10.39
C GLY A 46 -23.20 -7.08 -11.54
N LEU A 47 -23.72 -8.26 -11.24
CA LEU A 47 -24.22 -9.21 -12.25
C LEU A 47 -25.66 -8.89 -12.69
N ILE A 48 -26.47 -8.33 -11.80
CA ILE A 48 -27.85 -7.89 -12.08
C ILE A 48 -28.07 -6.50 -11.48
N PHE A 49 -29.09 -5.80 -11.96
CA PHE A 49 -29.56 -4.56 -11.38
C PHE A 49 -31.06 -4.38 -11.48
N MET A 50 -31.65 -3.60 -10.58
CA MET A 50 -33.04 -3.23 -10.61
C MET A 50 -33.28 -1.96 -11.43
N ASP A 51 -34.09 -2.05 -12.50
CA ASP A 51 -34.42 -0.88 -13.31
C ASP A 51 -35.47 0.04 -12.61
N HIS A 52 -35.75 1.20 -13.20
CA HIS A 52 -36.74 2.18 -12.72
C HIS A 52 -38.17 1.61 -12.60
N ARG A 53 -38.48 0.46 -13.23
CA ARG A 53 -39.75 -0.26 -13.14
C ARG A 53 -39.71 -1.39 -12.11
N LYS A 54 -38.71 -1.40 -11.22
CA LYS A 54 -38.46 -2.43 -10.20
C LYS A 54 -38.33 -3.85 -10.79
N LYS A 55 -37.72 -3.96 -11.98
CA LYS A 55 -37.47 -5.22 -12.65
C LYS A 55 -35.98 -5.50 -12.70
N TYR A 56 -35.59 -6.74 -12.43
CA TYR A 56 -34.19 -7.18 -12.53
C TYR A 56 -33.78 -7.36 -13.98
N ARG A 57 -32.56 -6.91 -14.28
CA ARG A 57 -31.86 -7.02 -15.57
C ARG A 57 -30.46 -7.56 -15.35
N LEU A 58 -29.96 -8.27 -16.34
CA LEU A 58 -28.56 -8.68 -16.39
C LEU A 58 -27.66 -7.50 -16.78
N VAL A 59 -26.48 -7.45 -16.21
CA VAL A 59 -25.37 -6.64 -16.70
C VAL A 59 -24.71 -7.47 -17.81
N ASP A 60 -24.90 -7.06 -19.07
CA ASP A 60 -24.60 -7.86 -20.26
C ASP A 60 -23.29 -7.47 -20.95
N ASN A 61 -22.59 -6.47 -20.46
CA ASN A 61 -21.37 -5.90 -21.03
C ASN A 61 -21.47 -5.46 -22.51
N ASP A 62 -22.70 -5.47 -23.08
CA ASP A 62 -22.97 -4.89 -24.40
C ASP A 62 -23.57 -3.49 -24.29
N LYS A 63 -24.51 -3.33 -23.32
CA LYS A 63 -25.26 -2.09 -23.06
C LYS A 63 -25.12 -1.58 -21.64
N PHE A 64 -24.94 -2.49 -20.72
CA PHE A 64 -24.87 -2.23 -19.26
C PHE A 64 -23.55 -2.72 -18.75
N PHE A 65 -22.81 -1.83 -18.16
CA PHE A 65 -21.46 -2.06 -17.65
C PHE A 65 -21.41 -1.79 -16.17
N PHE A 66 -20.76 -2.65 -15.42
CA PHE A 66 -20.46 -2.47 -14.02
C PHE A 66 -19.01 -2.04 -13.87
N GLY A 67 -18.75 -1.10 -12.96
CA GLY A 67 -17.41 -0.67 -12.67
C GLY A 67 -17.36 0.45 -11.63
N LYS A 68 -16.17 0.98 -11.42
CA LYS A 68 -15.91 2.06 -10.48
C LYS A 68 -15.98 3.42 -11.17
N LEU A 69 -16.67 4.36 -10.55
CA LEU A 69 -16.78 5.72 -11.06
C LEU A 69 -15.58 6.55 -10.62
N GLN A 70 -14.88 7.15 -11.56
CA GLN A 70 -13.86 8.16 -11.30
C GLN A 70 -14.39 9.52 -11.77
N THR A 71 -14.62 10.45 -10.84
CA THR A 71 -15.08 11.81 -11.14
C THR A 71 -13.93 12.80 -11.11
N ASN A 72 -14.16 14.01 -11.57
CA ASN A 72 -13.22 15.13 -11.48
C ASN A 72 -13.86 16.40 -10.93
N ALA A 73 -13.05 17.42 -10.62
CA ALA A 73 -13.48 18.70 -10.10
C ALA A 73 -14.46 19.47 -11.02
N LYS A 74 -14.43 19.21 -12.34
CA LYS A 74 -15.35 19.83 -13.33
C LYS A 74 -16.74 19.17 -13.32
N GLY A 75 -16.92 18.09 -12.54
CA GLY A 75 -18.20 17.42 -12.32
C GLY A 75 -18.60 16.41 -13.40
N PHE A 76 -17.71 15.94 -14.24
CA PHE A 76 -17.91 14.75 -15.07
C PHE A 76 -17.11 13.56 -14.54
N GLY A 77 -17.32 12.38 -15.08
CA GLY A 77 -16.59 11.19 -14.66
C GLY A 77 -16.40 10.16 -15.75
N PHE A 78 -15.68 9.11 -15.41
CA PHE A 78 -15.44 7.94 -16.25
C PHE A 78 -15.81 6.67 -15.49
N LEU A 79 -16.43 5.71 -16.17
CA LEU A 79 -16.56 4.36 -15.66
C LEU A 79 -15.32 3.58 -16.01
N ILE A 80 -14.61 3.12 -14.98
CA ILE A 80 -13.45 2.24 -15.11
C ILE A 80 -13.89 0.81 -14.78
N SER A 81 -13.63 -0.14 -15.68
CA SER A 81 -13.94 -1.54 -15.51
C SER A 81 -12.96 -2.41 -16.28
N GLU A 82 -12.56 -3.53 -15.71
CA GLU A 82 -11.66 -4.51 -16.35
C GLU A 82 -12.27 -5.14 -17.63
N ASN A 83 -13.57 -5.02 -17.81
CA ASN A 83 -14.31 -5.56 -18.96
C ASN A 83 -14.54 -4.52 -20.07
N LEU A 84 -13.80 -3.42 -20.06
CA LEU A 84 -13.90 -2.35 -21.04
C LEU A 84 -12.54 -2.17 -21.74
N ASP A 85 -12.57 -2.06 -23.06
CA ASP A 85 -11.39 -1.70 -23.85
C ASP A 85 -11.04 -0.21 -23.67
N GLU A 86 -12.07 0.64 -23.45
CA GLU A 86 -11.94 2.08 -23.19
C GLU A 86 -12.93 2.53 -22.12
N ASP A 87 -12.52 3.49 -21.28
CA ASP A 87 -13.34 4.07 -20.23
C ASP A 87 -14.57 4.80 -20.80
N ILE A 88 -15.75 4.60 -20.17
CA ILE A 88 -16.99 5.26 -20.61
C ILE A 88 -17.08 6.64 -19.97
N TYR A 89 -17.09 7.69 -20.79
CA TYR A 89 -17.31 9.06 -20.34
C TYR A 89 -18.74 9.27 -19.84
N ILE A 90 -18.89 9.97 -18.72
CA ILE A 90 -20.17 10.25 -18.07
C ILE A 90 -20.25 11.75 -17.80
N SER A 91 -21.10 12.44 -18.53
CA SER A 91 -21.30 13.89 -18.32
C SER A 91 -21.95 14.15 -16.95
N ARG A 92 -21.79 15.39 -16.42
CA ARG A 92 -22.32 15.82 -15.13
C ARG A 92 -23.81 15.48 -14.94
N ASN A 93 -24.64 15.69 -15.95
CA ASN A 93 -26.08 15.42 -15.89
C ASN A 93 -26.41 13.91 -15.88
N ASN A 94 -25.46 13.07 -16.28
CA ASN A 94 -25.59 11.63 -16.36
C ASN A 94 -25.01 10.89 -15.16
N LEU A 95 -24.31 11.56 -14.25
CA LEU A 95 -23.77 11.00 -12.99
C LEU A 95 -24.86 10.68 -11.96
N LYS A 96 -26.04 11.31 -12.08
CA LYS A 96 -27.08 11.31 -11.03
C LYS A 96 -26.52 11.82 -9.70
N ASP A 97 -26.61 10.97 -8.65
CA ASP A 97 -26.13 11.20 -7.30
C ASP A 97 -24.87 10.35 -6.96
N ALA A 98 -24.23 9.76 -7.98
CA ALA A 98 -23.00 9.01 -7.80
C ALA A 98 -21.82 9.94 -7.53
N LEU A 99 -20.97 9.53 -6.60
CA LEU A 99 -19.76 10.23 -6.18
C LEU A 99 -18.50 9.46 -6.62
N ASN A 100 -17.36 10.10 -6.47
CA ASN A 100 -16.08 9.49 -6.78
C ASN A 100 -15.88 8.18 -6.01
N GLY A 101 -15.44 7.14 -6.70
CA GLY A 101 -15.19 5.81 -6.12
C GLY A 101 -16.42 4.90 -6.03
N ASP A 102 -17.64 5.42 -6.21
CA ASP A 102 -18.84 4.58 -6.16
C ASP A 102 -18.80 3.47 -7.23
N GLU A 103 -19.26 2.30 -6.85
CA GLU A 103 -19.51 1.20 -7.79
C GLU A 103 -20.88 1.39 -8.42
N VAL A 104 -20.88 1.48 -9.74
CA VAL A 104 -22.07 1.88 -10.49
C VAL A 104 -22.32 0.97 -11.68
N ILE A 105 -23.59 0.93 -12.07
CA ILE A 105 -23.99 0.35 -13.35
C ILE A 105 -24.30 1.49 -14.31
N VAL A 106 -23.61 1.48 -15.43
CA VAL A 106 -23.70 2.49 -16.49
C VAL A 106 -24.35 1.88 -17.72
N ARG A 107 -25.24 2.62 -18.36
CA ARG A 107 -25.75 2.32 -19.67
C ARG A 107 -24.94 3.10 -20.70
N ARG A 108 -24.25 2.42 -21.62
CA ARG A 108 -23.57 3.02 -22.77
C ARG A 108 -24.60 3.49 -23.80
N TYR A 109 -24.39 4.66 -24.39
CA TYR A 109 -25.16 5.14 -25.53
C TYR A 109 -24.70 4.45 -26.83
N ARG A 110 -25.64 4.21 -27.77
CA ARG A 110 -25.34 3.57 -29.05
C ARG A 110 -24.61 4.50 -30.01
N ASP A 111 -24.96 5.79 -29.97
CA ASP A 111 -24.38 6.84 -30.81
C ASP A 111 -23.68 7.83 -29.89
N SER A 112 -22.35 7.72 -29.77
CA SER A 112 -21.52 8.73 -29.10
C SER A 112 -21.18 9.81 -30.12
N PHE A 113 -21.34 11.07 -29.73
CA PHE A 113 -20.81 12.20 -30.49
C PHE A 113 -19.29 12.25 -30.27
N GLY A 114 -18.50 11.67 -31.20
CA GLY A 114 -17.03 11.57 -31.09
C GLY A 114 -16.53 10.13 -30.93
N ASP A 115 -15.19 9.99 -30.92
CA ASP A 115 -14.51 8.69 -30.88
C ASP A 115 -14.57 7.98 -29.51
N LYS A 116 -15.05 8.65 -28.45
CA LYS A 116 -15.08 8.08 -27.09
C LYS A 116 -16.46 7.59 -26.68
N PRO A 117 -16.54 6.41 -26.01
CA PRO A 117 -17.82 5.87 -25.53
C PRO A 117 -18.42 6.76 -24.43
N GLU A 118 -19.71 7.11 -24.58
CA GLU A 118 -20.46 7.88 -23.58
C GLU A 118 -21.55 7.04 -22.91
N GLY A 119 -21.88 7.38 -21.64
CA GLY A 119 -22.87 6.67 -20.89
C GLY A 119 -23.59 7.46 -19.80
N LYS A 120 -24.51 6.79 -19.14
CA LYS A 120 -25.30 7.32 -18.02
C LYS A 120 -25.36 6.32 -16.87
N VAL A 121 -25.16 6.80 -15.65
CA VAL A 121 -25.35 6.01 -14.42
C VAL A 121 -26.83 5.62 -14.30
N LEU A 122 -27.09 4.32 -14.21
CA LEU A 122 -28.42 3.79 -13.96
C LEU A 122 -28.68 3.52 -12.49
N SER A 123 -27.70 2.91 -11.83
CA SER A 123 -27.80 2.50 -10.42
C SER A 123 -26.46 2.63 -9.76
N ILE A 124 -26.45 2.96 -8.47
CA ILE A 124 -25.31 2.88 -7.58
C ILE A 124 -25.45 1.57 -6.84
N VAL A 125 -24.48 0.68 -7.03
CA VAL A 125 -24.44 -0.65 -6.42
C VAL A 125 -23.91 -0.57 -5.01
N ARG A 126 -22.78 0.14 -4.87
CA ARG A 126 -22.13 0.35 -3.57
C ARG A 126 -21.56 1.75 -3.46
N ARG A 127 -21.85 2.42 -2.34
CA ARG A 127 -21.19 3.64 -1.93
C ARG A 127 -19.85 3.29 -1.26
N VAL A 128 -18.77 3.86 -1.75
CA VAL A 128 -17.45 3.60 -1.18
C VAL A 128 -17.23 4.47 0.04
N ASN A 129 -17.52 5.77 -0.06
CA ASN A 129 -17.30 6.72 1.01
C ASN A 129 -18.62 7.33 1.48
N SER A 130 -18.84 7.35 2.79
CA SER A 130 -19.92 8.09 3.44
C SER A 130 -19.41 9.20 4.35
N LYS A 131 -18.09 9.24 4.63
CA LYS A 131 -17.40 10.24 5.42
C LYS A 131 -16.47 11.03 4.52
N PHE A 132 -16.38 12.33 4.77
CA PHE A 132 -15.51 13.26 4.04
C PHE A 132 -14.85 14.20 5.02
N VAL A 133 -13.61 14.56 4.73
CA VAL A 133 -12.87 15.61 5.45
C VAL A 133 -13.00 16.92 4.68
N GLY A 134 -13.03 18.04 5.38
CA GLY A 134 -13.06 19.34 4.75
C GLY A 134 -13.17 20.49 5.73
N VAL A 135 -13.13 21.70 5.20
CA VAL A 135 -13.21 22.94 5.98
C VAL A 135 -14.66 23.33 6.21
N PHE A 136 -15.04 23.53 7.47
CA PHE A 136 -16.38 23.94 7.85
C PHE A 136 -16.57 25.46 7.70
N GLN A 137 -17.57 25.86 6.93
CA GLN A 137 -18.01 27.24 6.75
C GLN A 137 -19.34 27.45 7.46
N ASN A 138 -19.35 28.24 8.54
CA ASN A 138 -20.54 28.54 9.32
C ASN A 138 -21.33 29.74 8.71
N LYS A 139 -22.63 29.55 8.48
CA LYS A 139 -23.58 30.59 7.96
C LYS A 139 -24.71 30.85 8.96
N LYS A 140 -24.44 30.86 10.28
CA LYS A 140 -25.36 31.08 11.42
C LYS A 140 -26.34 29.93 11.67
N ASP A 141 -27.29 29.69 10.77
CA ASP A 141 -28.35 28.66 10.95
C ASP A 141 -28.10 27.37 10.22
N PHE A 142 -27.11 27.35 9.35
CA PHE A 142 -26.60 26.20 8.64
C PHE A 142 -25.12 26.43 8.33
N GLY A 143 -24.45 25.40 7.81
CA GLY A 143 -23.08 25.51 7.33
C GLY A 143 -22.86 24.61 6.14
N PHE A 144 -21.68 24.75 5.57
CA PHE A 144 -21.17 23.87 4.52
C PHE A 144 -19.83 23.30 4.94
N VAL A 145 -19.56 22.07 4.53
CA VAL A 145 -18.22 21.52 4.53
C VAL A 145 -17.74 21.50 3.09
N VAL A 146 -16.68 22.27 2.84
CA VAL A 146 -15.94 22.26 1.57
C VAL A 146 -14.95 21.10 1.68
N SER A 147 -15.17 20.05 0.89
CA SER A 147 -14.36 18.83 0.95
C SER A 147 -12.93 19.09 0.47
N ASP A 148 -11.95 18.45 1.13
CA ASP A 148 -10.56 18.40 0.68
C ASP A 148 -10.41 17.50 -0.56
N GLU A 149 -11.37 16.61 -0.82
CA GLU A 149 -11.34 15.74 -1.99
C GLU A 149 -11.66 16.55 -3.26
N SER A 150 -10.64 16.82 -4.10
CA SER A 150 -10.76 17.60 -5.35
C SER A 150 -11.76 17.01 -6.34
N LYS A 151 -12.01 15.72 -6.25
CA LYS A 151 -12.96 14.99 -7.10
C LYS A 151 -14.41 15.13 -6.64
N MET A 152 -14.66 15.81 -5.51
CA MET A 152 -15.99 16.09 -5.01
C MET A 152 -16.44 17.49 -5.44
N ALA A 153 -17.22 17.57 -6.51
CA ALA A 153 -17.67 18.83 -7.10
C ALA A 153 -18.75 19.60 -6.29
N MET A 154 -19.10 19.17 -5.07
CA MET A 154 -20.20 19.73 -4.28
C MET A 154 -19.86 19.83 -2.80
N ASP A 155 -20.16 21.01 -2.18
CA ASP A 155 -20.08 21.15 -0.74
C ASP A 155 -21.20 20.36 -0.04
N ILE A 156 -20.93 19.91 1.18
CA ILE A 156 -21.89 19.17 2.00
C ILE A 156 -22.62 20.14 2.91
N TYR A 157 -23.95 20.21 2.77
CA TYR A 157 -24.80 21.01 3.65
C TYR A 157 -24.92 20.37 5.03
N VAL A 158 -24.75 21.18 6.09
CA VAL A 158 -24.87 20.73 7.49
C VAL A 158 -25.87 21.61 8.21
N PRO A 159 -26.99 21.06 8.74
CA PRO A 159 -27.91 21.78 9.59
C PRO A 159 -27.27 22.16 10.93
N LYS A 160 -27.67 23.31 11.53
CA LYS A 160 -27.13 23.82 12.82
C LYS A 160 -27.10 22.76 13.94
N LYS A 161 -28.15 21.95 14.05
CA LYS A 161 -28.25 20.88 15.06
C LYS A 161 -27.21 19.78 14.92
N LYS A 162 -26.51 19.73 13.77
CA LYS A 162 -25.54 18.69 13.42
C LYS A 162 -24.09 19.21 13.37
N PHE A 163 -23.80 20.39 13.91
CA PHE A 163 -22.48 21.03 13.91
C PHE A 163 -21.47 20.36 14.87
N LYS A 164 -21.94 19.65 15.89
CA LYS A 164 -21.08 19.06 16.93
C LYS A 164 -20.06 20.06 17.56
N GLY A 165 -20.44 21.33 17.67
CA GLY A 165 -19.56 22.35 18.22
C GLY A 165 -18.51 22.93 17.26
N ALA A 166 -18.47 22.51 16.00
CA ALA A 166 -17.52 23.03 15.02
C ALA A 166 -17.63 24.53 14.82
N LYS A 167 -16.49 25.20 14.73
CA LYS A 167 -16.33 26.62 14.46
C LYS A 167 -15.96 26.87 13.01
N ASN A 168 -16.24 28.08 12.53
CA ASN A 168 -15.89 28.50 11.17
C ASN A 168 -14.38 28.35 10.92
N GLY A 169 -14.00 27.74 9.80
CA GLY A 169 -12.61 27.54 9.40
C GLY A 169 -11.98 26.23 9.90
N GLN A 170 -12.62 25.48 10.81
CA GLN A 170 -12.06 24.23 11.29
C GLN A 170 -12.18 23.11 10.27
N LYS A 171 -11.16 22.24 10.21
CA LYS A 171 -11.21 20.93 9.56
C LYS A 171 -12.12 20.01 10.35
N VAL A 172 -13.02 19.32 9.66
CA VAL A 172 -14.02 18.43 10.26
C VAL A 172 -14.18 17.16 9.43
N VAL A 173 -14.59 16.09 10.10
CA VAL A 173 -15.10 14.89 9.44
C VAL A 173 -16.62 15.00 9.39
N VAL A 174 -17.19 14.97 8.18
CA VAL A 174 -18.64 14.99 7.95
C VAL A 174 -19.10 13.67 7.39
N LYS A 175 -20.18 13.11 7.95
CA LYS A 175 -20.85 11.91 7.43
C LYS A 175 -22.09 12.32 6.66
N ILE A 176 -22.21 11.88 5.40
CA ILE A 176 -23.41 12.08 4.59
C ILE A 176 -24.56 11.25 5.16
N GLU A 177 -25.71 11.85 5.36
CA GLU A 177 -26.95 11.22 5.80
C GLU A 177 -28.02 11.24 4.69
N LYS A 178 -28.00 12.28 3.85
CA LYS A 178 -28.82 12.34 2.65
C LYS A 178 -27.94 12.63 1.44
N TRP A 179 -28.01 11.74 0.49
CA TRP A 179 -27.23 11.82 -0.74
C TRP A 179 -27.78 12.91 -1.67
N PRO A 180 -26.95 13.42 -2.63
CA PRO A 180 -27.43 14.41 -3.59
C PRO A 180 -28.67 13.91 -4.34
N GLU A 181 -29.66 14.79 -4.51
CA GLU A 181 -30.78 14.59 -5.41
C GLU A 181 -30.74 15.69 -6.47
N ALA A 182 -31.53 15.56 -7.54
CA ALA A 182 -31.61 16.55 -8.59
C ALA A 182 -31.74 17.98 -7.99
N ASN A 183 -30.73 18.83 -8.18
CA ASN A 183 -30.61 20.21 -7.66
C ASN A 183 -30.48 20.38 -6.15
N LYS A 184 -30.20 19.33 -5.36
CA LYS A 184 -29.92 19.47 -3.92
C LYS A 184 -28.52 18.98 -3.61
N LYS A 185 -27.81 19.76 -2.77
CA LYS A 185 -26.52 19.36 -2.21
C LYS A 185 -26.70 18.19 -1.22
N PRO A 186 -25.68 17.33 -1.02
CA PRO A 186 -25.72 16.31 0.02
C PRO A 186 -25.90 16.97 1.40
N GLU A 187 -26.70 16.34 2.29
CA GLU A 187 -26.83 16.76 3.69
C GLU A 187 -26.06 15.80 4.59
N GLY A 188 -25.23 16.34 5.47
CA GLY A 188 -24.43 15.57 6.40
C GLY A 188 -24.51 16.07 7.84
N ARG A 189 -23.85 15.32 8.72
CA ARG A 189 -23.57 15.72 10.11
C ARG A 189 -22.09 15.67 10.39
N ILE A 190 -21.57 16.63 11.15
CA ILE A 190 -20.19 16.58 11.63
C ILE A 190 -20.08 15.47 12.66
N VAL A 191 -19.15 14.53 12.42
CA VAL A 191 -18.87 13.41 13.33
C VAL A 191 -17.63 13.64 14.17
N GLU A 192 -16.71 14.50 13.69
CA GLU A 192 -15.49 14.85 14.39
C GLU A 192 -15.04 16.25 14.01
N VAL A 193 -14.38 16.95 14.94
CA VAL A 193 -13.71 18.24 14.73
C VAL A 193 -12.23 18.00 14.93
N LEU A 194 -11.43 18.19 13.88
CA LEU A 194 -9.99 17.88 13.90
C LEU A 194 -9.16 19.05 14.43
N GLY A 195 -9.56 20.29 14.17
CA GLY A 195 -8.84 21.49 14.57
C GLY A 195 -8.84 22.55 13.47
N TYR A 196 -8.07 23.61 13.62
CA TYR A 196 -7.80 24.54 12.52
C TYR A 196 -6.70 23.97 11.60
N PRO A 197 -6.67 24.33 10.31
CA PRO A 197 -5.63 23.83 9.39
C PRO A 197 -4.20 24.06 9.88
N GLU A 198 -3.97 25.15 10.65
CA GLU A 198 -2.67 25.55 11.18
C GLU A 198 -2.33 24.88 12.53
N ASP A 199 -3.28 24.14 13.14
CA ASP A 199 -3.03 23.43 14.39
C ASP A 199 -2.12 22.21 14.10
N PRO A 200 -1.21 21.87 15.04
CA PRO A 200 -0.31 20.72 14.86
C PRO A 200 -1.07 19.43 14.54
N ASP A 201 -0.53 18.68 13.59
CA ASP A 201 -0.99 17.34 13.18
C ASP A 201 -2.40 17.27 12.54
N VAL A 202 -3.10 18.40 12.33
CA VAL A 202 -4.45 18.38 11.73
C VAL A 202 -4.42 17.89 10.28
N ASP A 203 -3.36 18.13 9.57
CA ASP A 203 -3.08 17.58 8.24
C ASP A 203 -3.01 16.05 8.26
N ILE A 204 -2.19 15.46 9.15
CA ILE A 204 -2.05 14.01 9.33
C ILE A 204 -3.40 13.39 9.76
N LEU A 205 -4.09 14.02 10.72
CA LEU A 205 -5.42 13.58 11.16
C LEU A 205 -6.44 13.65 10.04
N SER A 206 -6.33 14.64 9.15
CA SER A 206 -7.22 14.81 7.99
C SER A 206 -7.01 13.66 6.99
N VAL A 207 -5.77 13.30 6.68
CA VAL A 207 -5.45 12.15 5.81
C VAL A 207 -5.96 10.85 6.44
N ALA A 208 -5.65 10.61 7.72
CA ALA A 208 -6.09 9.41 8.42
C ALA A 208 -7.62 9.27 8.44
N ALA A 209 -8.34 10.35 8.71
CA ALA A 209 -9.81 10.36 8.72
C ALA A 209 -10.40 10.23 7.30
N GLY A 210 -9.76 10.83 6.29
CA GLY A 210 -10.16 10.74 4.88
C GLY A 210 -10.07 9.32 4.33
N LEU A 211 -9.10 8.55 4.78
CA LEU A 211 -8.89 7.16 4.42
C LEU A 211 -9.55 6.15 5.40
N ASP A 212 -10.36 6.65 6.34
CA ASP A 212 -11.07 5.87 7.38
C ASP A 212 -10.12 4.96 8.20
N LEU A 213 -8.88 5.44 8.45
CA LEU A 213 -7.92 4.72 9.29
C LEU A 213 -8.40 4.68 10.74
N PRO A 214 -8.31 3.53 11.42
CA PRO A 214 -8.78 3.37 12.80
C PRO A 214 -7.79 4.00 13.79
N MET A 215 -8.00 5.26 14.17
CA MET A 215 -7.11 6.00 15.07
C MET A 215 -7.12 5.47 16.51
N GLU A 216 -8.25 4.97 16.98
CA GLU A 216 -8.42 4.47 18.35
C GLU A 216 -8.72 2.97 18.35
N PHE A 217 -8.26 2.29 19.39
CA PHE A 217 -8.64 0.90 19.65
C PHE A 217 -9.99 0.82 20.34
N SER A 218 -10.71 -0.28 20.15
CA SER A 218 -11.91 -0.59 20.92
C SER A 218 -11.59 -0.74 22.42
N LYS A 219 -12.56 -0.38 23.25
CA LYS A 219 -12.40 -0.56 24.72
C LYS A 219 -12.15 -2.02 25.10
N ALA A 220 -12.70 -2.97 24.35
CA ALA A 220 -12.50 -4.39 24.55
C ALA A 220 -11.04 -4.79 24.31
N ALA A 221 -10.47 -4.41 23.16
CA ALA A 221 -9.08 -4.68 22.84
C ALA A 221 -8.10 -4.04 23.84
N LEU A 222 -8.35 -2.79 24.26
CA LEU A 222 -7.53 -2.13 25.29
C LEU A 222 -7.65 -2.81 26.67
N SER A 223 -8.84 -3.29 27.03
CA SER A 223 -9.03 -4.01 28.29
C SER A 223 -8.32 -5.35 28.27
N GLU A 224 -8.39 -6.07 27.17
CA GLU A 224 -7.69 -7.33 26.95
C GLU A 224 -6.16 -7.12 26.98
N ALA A 225 -5.63 -6.14 26.27
CA ALA A 225 -4.20 -5.83 26.24
C ALA A 225 -3.63 -5.53 27.64
N LYS A 226 -4.37 -4.79 28.46
CA LYS A 226 -3.99 -4.51 29.87
C LYS A 226 -4.03 -5.73 30.78
N SER A 227 -4.76 -6.77 30.42
CA SER A 227 -4.81 -8.03 31.19
C SER A 227 -3.66 -8.98 30.88
N LEU A 228 -2.94 -8.75 29.79
CA LEU A 228 -1.81 -9.59 29.39
C LEU A 228 -0.60 -9.36 30.32
N PRO A 229 0.20 -10.42 30.56
CA PRO A 229 1.44 -10.29 31.32
C PRO A 229 2.40 -9.34 30.60
N GLN A 230 3.17 -8.57 31.35
CA GLN A 230 4.21 -7.69 30.79
C GLN A 230 5.61 -8.29 30.88
N GLU A 231 5.73 -9.49 31.46
CA GLU A 231 6.95 -10.27 31.58
C GLU A 231 6.66 -11.72 31.15
N VAL A 232 7.69 -12.41 30.65
CA VAL A 232 7.61 -13.83 30.31
C VAL A 232 7.49 -14.65 31.59
N ARG A 233 6.47 -15.50 31.65
CA ARG A 233 6.22 -16.36 32.82
C ARG A 233 6.91 -17.71 32.64
N GLU A 234 7.19 -18.40 33.75
CA GLU A 234 7.78 -19.75 33.73
C GLU A 234 6.96 -20.77 32.92
N GLU A 235 5.63 -20.64 32.94
CA GLU A 235 4.73 -21.49 32.15
C GLU A 235 4.88 -21.29 30.64
N ASP A 236 5.27 -20.07 30.17
CA ASP A 236 5.46 -19.70 28.79
C ASP A 236 6.75 -20.30 28.21
N LEU A 237 7.68 -20.75 29.06
CA LEU A 237 8.97 -21.34 28.64
C LEU A 237 8.84 -22.83 28.27
N LYS A 238 7.74 -23.46 28.60
CA LYS A 238 7.57 -24.88 28.38
C LYS A 238 7.57 -25.26 26.91
N GLY A 239 8.49 -26.15 26.53
CA GLY A 239 8.64 -26.62 25.14
C GLY A 239 9.47 -25.71 24.26
N ARG A 240 9.92 -24.57 24.74
CA ARG A 240 10.77 -23.62 24.02
C ARG A 240 12.24 -23.90 24.19
N ARG A 241 13.03 -23.61 23.16
CA ARG A 241 14.50 -23.64 23.26
C ARG A 241 14.95 -22.40 24.04
N ASP A 242 15.71 -22.61 25.11
CA ASP A 242 16.33 -21.52 25.86
C ASP A 242 17.57 -21.00 25.11
N LEU A 243 17.50 -19.76 24.63
CA LEU A 243 18.52 -19.06 23.90
C LEU A 243 18.94 -17.76 24.62
N ARG A 244 18.61 -17.62 25.90
CA ARG A 244 18.89 -16.41 26.66
C ARG A 244 20.38 -16.11 26.80
N ASP A 245 21.23 -17.14 26.72
CA ASP A 245 22.69 -16.95 26.77
C ASP A 245 23.31 -16.68 25.38
N LEU A 246 22.55 -16.87 24.29
CA LEU A 246 23.03 -16.58 22.94
C LEU A 246 23.22 -15.08 22.75
N MET A 247 24.31 -14.69 22.07
CA MET A 247 24.53 -13.30 21.68
C MET A 247 23.56 -12.90 20.59
N THR A 248 22.45 -12.30 21.01
CA THR A 248 21.40 -11.76 20.15
C THR A 248 21.31 -10.25 20.33
N PHE A 249 20.99 -9.52 19.27
CA PHE A 249 20.76 -8.08 19.31
C PHE A 249 19.84 -7.63 18.19
N THR A 250 19.21 -6.49 18.38
CA THR A 250 18.38 -5.82 17.37
C THR A 250 19.19 -4.72 16.68
N ILE A 251 18.86 -4.41 15.40
CA ILE A 251 19.42 -3.28 14.65
C ILE A 251 18.25 -2.54 13.99
N ASP A 252 17.92 -1.36 14.48
CA ASP A 252 16.71 -0.62 14.11
C ASP A 252 16.99 0.88 13.97
N GLY A 253 15.97 1.64 13.60
CA GLY A 253 16.03 3.11 13.64
C GLY A 253 16.14 3.63 15.08
N ALA A 254 16.73 4.83 15.23
CA ALA A 254 16.95 5.43 16.55
C ALA A 254 15.64 5.60 17.36
N ASP A 255 14.54 5.91 16.70
CA ASP A 255 13.25 6.19 17.32
C ASP A 255 12.32 4.97 17.40
N SER A 256 12.74 3.80 16.89
CA SER A 256 11.95 2.56 16.93
C SER A 256 11.72 2.07 18.36
N LYS A 257 10.52 1.52 18.62
CA LYS A 257 10.10 0.95 19.91
C LYS A 257 9.47 -0.43 19.77
N ASP A 258 9.12 -0.84 18.58
CA ASP A 258 8.45 -2.07 18.19
C ASP A 258 9.43 -3.01 17.48
N PHE A 259 10.36 -3.59 18.28
CA PHE A 259 11.41 -4.47 17.77
C PHE A 259 10.85 -5.84 17.42
N ASP A 260 10.57 -6.07 16.14
CA ASP A 260 10.06 -7.33 15.62
C ASP A 260 11.11 -8.42 15.57
N ASP A 261 12.37 -8.07 15.28
CA ASP A 261 13.44 -9.02 14.96
C ASP A 261 14.75 -8.76 15.72
N ALA A 262 15.40 -9.85 16.08
CA ALA A 262 16.77 -9.89 16.58
C ALA A 262 17.57 -10.92 15.80
N VAL A 263 18.87 -10.73 15.72
CA VAL A 263 19.78 -11.57 14.96
C VAL A 263 20.92 -12.13 15.82
N SER A 264 21.42 -13.30 15.45
CA SER A 264 22.63 -13.92 16.00
C SER A 264 23.43 -14.56 14.89
N LEU A 265 24.75 -14.60 15.01
CA LEU A 265 25.64 -15.26 14.06
C LEU A 265 26.78 -15.99 14.78
N GLU A 266 26.95 -17.25 14.42
CA GLU A 266 28.12 -18.05 14.78
C GLU A 266 28.76 -18.63 13.51
N VAL A 267 30.04 -19.00 13.59
CA VAL A 267 30.72 -19.70 12.49
C VAL A 267 30.98 -21.13 12.93
N ALA A 268 30.45 -22.10 12.20
CA ALA A 268 30.61 -23.51 12.46
C ALA A 268 32.07 -24.00 12.18
N LYS A 269 32.44 -25.14 12.70
CA LYS A 269 33.79 -25.74 12.52
C LYS A 269 34.13 -25.99 11.03
N ASN A 270 33.14 -26.23 10.18
CA ASN A 270 33.31 -26.39 8.72
C ASN A 270 33.42 -25.04 7.99
N GLY A 271 33.36 -23.92 8.69
CA GLY A 271 33.44 -22.57 8.15
C GLY A 271 32.13 -22.04 7.58
N ASN A 272 31.01 -22.76 7.72
CA ASN A 272 29.67 -22.27 7.38
C ASN A 272 29.19 -21.27 8.43
N TYR A 273 28.28 -20.39 8.03
CA TYR A 273 27.62 -19.46 8.92
C TYR A 273 26.38 -20.09 9.55
N LEU A 274 26.23 -19.95 10.86
CA LEU A 274 25.03 -20.34 11.61
C LEU A 274 24.26 -19.06 11.94
N LEU A 275 23.36 -18.65 11.06
CA LEU A 275 22.54 -17.45 11.22
C LEU A 275 21.28 -17.80 11.98
N GLY A 276 21.02 -17.07 13.08
CA GLY A 276 19.76 -17.08 13.80
C GLY A 276 18.98 -15.78 13.50
N VAL A 277 17.72 -15.91 13.10
CA VAL A 277 16.75 -14.84 12.98
C VAL A 277 15.63 -15.11 13.96
N HIS A 278 15.43 -14.23 14.94
CA HIS A 278 14.54 -14.40 16.07
C HIS A 278 13.43 -13.37 15.98
N ILE A 279 12.21 -13.81 15.73
CA ILE A 279 11.05 -12.93 15.52
C ILE A 279 10.13 -12.99 16.72
N ALA A 280 9.66 -11.84 17.17
CA ALA A 280 8.71 -11.71 18.29
C ALA A 280 7.51 -12.66 18.14
N ASP A 281 7.27 -13.52 19.14
CA ASP A 281 6.14 -14.47 19.11
C ASP A 281 4.82 -13.79 19.54
N VAL A 282 4.35 -12.87 18.68
CA VAL A 282 3.09 -12.15 18.89
C VAL A 282 1.90 -13.11 18.98
N ALA A 283 1.96 -14.24 18.24
CA ALA A 283 0.92 -15.25 18.21
C ALA A 283 0.72 -15.99 19.54
N HIS A 284 1.66 -15.85 20.49
CA HIS A 284 1.50 -16.34 21.84
C HIS A 284 0.53 -15.48 22.68
N TYR A 285 0.54 -14.17 22.46
CA TYR A 285 -0.23 -13.20 23.23
C TYR A 285 -1.54 -12.79 22.56
N VAL A 286 -1.63 -12.89 21.24
CA VAL A 286 -2.83 -12.53 20.46
C VAL A 286 -3.54 -13.81 19.99
N GLU A 287 -4.51 -14.24 20.79
CA GLU A 287 -5.31 -15.43 20.46
C GLU A 287 -6.23 -15.18 19.26
N GLU A 288 -6.44 -16.22 18.44
CA GLU A 288 -7.39 -16.15 17.31
C GLU A 288 -8.80 -15.79 17.81
N TYR A 289 -9.44 -14.85 17.13
CA TYR A 289 -10.80 -14.36 17.42
C TYR A 289 -10.94 -13.60 18.76
N SER A 290 -9.86 -13.21 19.40
CA SER A 290 -9.89 -12.30 20.56
C SER A 290 -10.20 -10.87 20.12
N SER A 291 -10.51 -9.98 21.08
CA SER A 291 -10.80 -8.57 20.74
C SER A 291 -9.58 -7.85 20.15
N ILE A 292 -8.36 -8.23 20.55
CA ILE A 292 -7.12 -7.72 19.96
C ILE A 292 -6.97 -8.24 18.54
N ASP A 293 -7.25 -9.53 18.30
CA ASP A 293 -7.17 -10.13 16.97
C ASP A 293 -8.15 -9.51 15.97
N GLU A 294 -9.40 -9.29 16.38
CA GLU A 294 -10.41 -8.63 15.54
C GLU A 294 -9.96 -7.22 15.13
N GLU A 295 -9.39 -6.47 16.08
CA GLU A 295 -8.82 -5.13 15.77
C GLU A 295 -7.60 -5.23 14.85
N ALA A 296 -6.67 -6.15 15.12
CA ALA A 296 -5.48 -6.37 14.30
C ALA A 296 -5.84 -6.76 12.86
N PHE A 297 -6.82 -7.66 12.68
CA PHE A 297 -7.33 -8.03 11.35
C PHE A 297 -7.96 -6.85 10.62
N LYS A 298 -8.77 -6.05 11.30
CA LYS A 298 -9.39 -4.85 10.72
C LYS A 298 -8.35 -3.83 10.28
N ARG A 299 -7.30 -3.63 11.07
CA ARG A 299 -6.18 -2.72 10.77
C ARG A 299 -5.27 -3.27 9.68
N GLY A 300 -5.02 -4.58 9.70
CA GLY A 300 -4.19 -5.34 8.76
C GLY A 300 -2.69 -5.07 8.89
N ASN A 301 -2.32 -3.84 9.18
CA ASN A 301 -0.94 -3.41 9.43
C ASN A 301 -0.86 -2.12 10.26
N SER A 302 0.31 -1.82 10.81
CA SER A 302 0.62 -0.50 11.34
C SER A 302 0.81 0.50 10.19
N VAL A 303 0.49 1.77 10.41
CA VAL A 303 0.66 2.86 9.45
C VAL A 303 1.59 3.90 10.05
N TYR A 304 2.64 4.28 9.32
CA TYR A 304 3.68 5.20 9.77
C TYR A 304 3.51 6.55 9.07
N LEU A 305 2.91 7.52 9.77
CA LEU A 305 2.61 8.84 9.24
C LEU A 305 3.61 9.84 9.80
N LEU A 306 4.79 9.93 9.17
CA LEU A 306 5.87 10.81 9.58
C LEU A 306 6.26 10.61 11.07
N ASN A 307 5.83 11.51 11.96
CA ASN A 307 6.06 11.47 13.39
C ASN A 307 4.98 10.71 14.19
N LYS A 308 3.96 10.16 13.53
CA LYS A 308 2.86 9.41 14.15
C LYS A 308 2.77 7.99 13.63
N VAL A 309 2.48 7.08 14.55
CA VAL A 309 2.21 5.68 14.24
C VAL A 309 0.77 5.35 14.62
N ILE A 310 0.02 4.79 13.67
CA ILE A 310 -1.26 4.13 13.92
C ILE A 310 -0.96 2.64 14.04
N PRO A 311 -0.78 2.09 15.26
CA PRO A 311 -0.27 0.73 15.41
C PRO A 311 -1.34 -0.32 15.12
N MET A 312 -0.92 -1.48 14.62
CA MET A 312 -1.79 -2.65 14.45
C MET A 312 -2.22 -3.23 15.79
N LEU A 313 -1.34 -3.23 16.76
CA LEU A 313 -1.54 -3.76 18.11
C LEU A 313 -1.46 -2.65 19.16
N PRO A 314 -2.18 -2.75 20.31
CA PRO A 314 -2.00 -1.85 21.43
C PRO A 314 -0.54 -1.76 21.90
N PHE A 315 -0.13 -0.60 22.42
CA PHE A 315 1.27 -0.34 22.82
C PHE A 315 1.77 -1.27 23.93
N GLU A 316 0.87 -1.80 24.77
CA GLU A 316 1.17 -2.83 25.76
C GLU A 316 1.79 -4.09 25.12
N LEU A 317 1.43 -4.38 23.86
CA LEU A 317 2.02 -5.47 23.08
C LEU A 317 3.15 -4.95 22.19
N SER A 318 2.85 -3.98 21.31
CA SER A 318 3.79 -3.57 20.25
C SER A 318 5.10 -3.00 20.78
N ASN A 319 5.07 -2.24 21.88
CA ASN A 319 6.25 -1.65 22.51
C ASN A 319 6.62 -2.37 23.82
N GLY A 320 5.71 -3.20 24.35
CA GLY A 320 5.81 -3.91 25.61
C GLY A 320 6.29 -5.35 25.45
N ILE A 321 5.39 -6.31 25.78
CA ILE A 321 5.74 -7.72 25.91
C ILE A 321 6.22 -8.37 24.61
N CYS A 322 5.74 -7.92 23.44
CA CYS A 322 6.17 -8.47 22.16
C CYS A 322 7.49 -7.87 21.67
N SER A 323 7.78 -6.59 21.96
CA SER A 323 9.00 -5.93 21.50
C SER A 323 10.26 -6.56 22.09
N LEU A 324 11.24 -6.89 21.25
CA LEU A 324 12.50 -7.56 21.64
C LEU A 324 13.47 -6.58 22.31
N ASN A 325 13.00 -5.93 23.39
CA ASN A 325 13.74 -4.94 24.16
C ASN A 325 15.04 -5.51 24.76
N GLU A 326 16.07 -4.67 24.87
CA GLU A 326 17.36 -5.06 25.44
C GLU A 326 17.25 -5.47 26.92
N GLY A 327 17.93 -6.57 27.29
CA GLY A 327 18.11 -7.01 28.67
C GLY A 327 16.90 -7.69 29.32
N VAL A 328 15.83 -7.97 28.56
CA VAL A 328 14.64 -8.65 29.08
C VAL A 328 14.33 -9.91 28.28
N ASP A 329 13.73 -10.89 28.95
CA ASP A 329 13.33 -12.14 28.30
C ASP A 329 12.15 -11.90 27.39
N ARG A 330 12.20 -12.46 26.15
CA ARG A 330 11.14 -12.38 25.17
C ARG A 330 10.94 -13.70 24.44
N LEU A 331 9.67 -14.03 24.18
CA LEU A 331 9.31 -15.20 23.40
C LEU A 331 9.49 -14.93 21.92
N THR A 332 10.07 -15.89 21.21
CA THR A 332 10.33 -15.76 19.78
C THR A 332 9.97 -17.03 19.02
N LEU A 333 9.65 -16.86 17.72
CA LEU A 333 9.80 -17.89 16.69
C LEU A 333 11.12 -17.65 15.99
N SER A 334 12.01 -18.63 16.04
CA SER A 334 13.37 -18.51 15.51
C SER A 334 13.58 -19.38 14.29
N VAL A 335 14.27 -18.83 13.31
CA VAL A 335 14.81 -19.53 12.15
C VAL A 335 16.33 -19.61 12.32
N PHE A 336 16.87 -20.81 12.47
CA PHE A 336 18.30 -21.06 12.39
C PHE A 336 18.64 -21.62 11.01
N ALA A 337 19.57 -21.00 10.32
CA ALA A 337 20.04 -21.45 9.01
C ALA A 337 21.55 -21.66 9.00
N GLU A 338 22.00 -22.83 8.55
CA GLU A 338 23.38 -23.09 8.19
C GLU A 338 23.58 -22.70 6.72
N ILE A 339 24.46 -21.73 6.48
CA ILE A 339 24.71 -21.12 5.17
C ILE A 339 26.16 -21.33 4.79
N ASP A 340 26.41 -21.86 3.60
CA ASP A 340 27.75 -22.08 3.10
C ASP A 340 28.39 -20.79 2.53
N LYS A 341 29.65 -20.86 2.12
CA LYS A 341 30.40 -19.73 1.55
C LYS A 341 29.90 -19.25 0.18
N LYS A 342 28.95 -19.97 -0.42
CA LYS A 342 28.28 -19.58 -1.68
C LYS A 342 26.91 -18.96 -1.43
N GLY A 343 26.50 -18.86 -0.15
CA GLY A 343 25.17 -18.36 0.23
C GLY A 343 24.06 -19.41 0.11
N GLU A 344 24.42 -20.71 -0.07
CA GLU A 344 23.41 -21.76 -0.09
C GLU A 344 23.01 -22.14 1.35
N VAL A 345 21.70 -22.17 1.60
CA VAL A 345 21.15 -22.68 2.85
C VAL A 345 21.23 -24.21 2.83
N VAL A 346 22.20 -24.76 3.57
CA VAL A 346 22.47 -26.22 3.64
C VAL A 346 21.42 -26.90 4.50
N LYS A 347 21.05 -26.25 5.60
CA LYS A 347 20.07 -26.76 6.56
C LYS A 347 19.41 -25.57 7.28
N TYR A 348 18.16 -25.72 7.65
CA TYR A 348 17.50 -24.76 8.54
C TYR A 348 16.55 -25.48 9.50
N GLU A 349 16.21 -24.79 10.58
CA GLU A 349 15.25 -25.23 11.60
C GLU A 349 14.37 -24.05 12.00
N ILE A 350 13.07 -24.29 12.17
CA ILE A 350 12.08 -23.30 12.65
C ILE A 350 11.55 -23.82 13.98
N LEU A 351 11.64 -23.01 15.03
CA LEU A 351 11.30 -23.43 16.38
C LEU A 351 10.82 -22.28 17.26
N GLU A 352 10.12 -22.63 18.34
CA GLU A 352 9.79 -21.73 19.41
C GLU A 352 10.97 -21.59 20.37
N SER A 353 11.26 -20.36 20.80
CA SER A 353 12.40 -20.08 21.69
C SER A 353 12.10 -18.94 22.66
N VAL A 354 13.00 -18.74 23.59
CA VAL A 354 13.10 -17.57 24.45
C VAL A 354 14.49 -16.99 24.29
N ILE A 355 14.57 -15.68 24.08
CA ILE A 355 15.81 -14.92 23.98
C ILE A 355 15.88 -13.84 25.05
N ASN A 356 17.09 -13.33 25.27
CA ASN A 356 17.34 -12.09 26.01
C ASN A 356 18.28 -11.24 25.18
N SER A 357 17.72 -10.24 24.46
CA SER A 357 18.50 -9.37 23.58
C SER A 357 19.60 -8.66 24.37
N LYS A 358 20.87 -8.82 23.96
CA LYS A 358 22.03 -8.30 24.70
C LYS A 358 22.32 -6.85 24.39
N ARG A 359 21.87 -6.34 23.23
CA ARG A 359 22.09 -4.97 22.78
C ARG A 359 20.96 -4.53 21.86
N ARG A 360 20.61 -3.26 21.97
CA ARG A 360 19.89 -2.51 20.94
C ARG A 360 20.86 -1.68 20.11
N LEU A 361 21.05 -2.01 18.86
CA LEU A 361 21.91 -1.26 17.93
C LEU A 361 21.05 -0.36 17.03
N VAL A 362 21.69 0.67 16.48
CA VAL A 362 21.07 1.64 15.59
C VAL A 362 21.72 1.54 14.22
N TYR A 363 20.93 1.60 13.15
CA TYR A 363 21.40 1.48 11.76
C TYR A 363 22.55 2.40 11.44
N GLU A 364 22.50 3.65 11.90
CA GLU A 364 23.52 4.67 11.65
C GLU A 364 24.87 4.26 12.26
N ASN A 365 24.87 3.82 13.52
CA ASN A 365 26.10 3.45 14.24
C ASN A 365 26.76 2.21 13.62
N VAL A 366 25.95 1.21 13.25
CA VAL A 366 26.45 -0.02 12.61
C VAL A 366 26.98 0.30 11.22
N SER A 367 26.29 1.14 10.44
CA SER A 367 26.74 1.54 9.10
C SER A 367 28.03 2.38 9.17
N ASP A 368 28.15 3.29 10.13
CA ASP A 368 29.40 4.07 10.33
C ASP A 368 30.59 3.16 10.64
N TYR A 369 30.37 2.09 11.41
CA TYR A 369 31.39 1.08 11.64
C TYR A 369 31.75 0.33 10.35
N LEU A 370 30.75 -0.22 9.64
CA LEU A 370 30.98 -1.06 8.47
C LEU A 370 31.57 -0.30 7.26
N GLU A 371 31.20 0.95 7.10
CA GLU A 371 31.57 1.77 5.93
C GLU A 371 32.79 2.67 6.18
N LYS A 372 32.91 3.21 7.40
CA LYS A 372 33.90 4.25 7.75
C LYS A 372 34.88 3.81 8.84
N ASN A 373 34.69 2.61 9.40
CA ASN A 373 35.44 2.04 10.52
C ASN A 373 35.41 2.93 11.79
N ILE A 374 34.24 3.59 12.02
CA ILE A 374 33.98 4.40 13.21
C ILE A 374 33.24 3.52 14.22
N THR A 375 33.90 3.22 15.36
CA THR A 375 33.30 2.39 16.42
C THR A 375 32.59 3.25 17.46
N HIS A 376 31.30 3.07 17.61
CA HIS A 376 30.49 3.65 18.68
C HIS A 376 30.53 2.77 19.92
N ASP A 377 30.32 3.33 21.12
CA ASP A 377 30.36 2.59 22.38
C ASP A 377 29.38 1.41 22.43
N SER A 378 28.23 1.54 21.80
CA SER A 378 27.20 0.48 21.69
C SER A 378 27.69 -0.77 20.93
N LEU A 379 28.74 -0.67 20.11
CA LEU A 379 29.25 -1.75 19.28
C LEU A 379 30.42 -2.50 19.92
N LYS A 380 30.94 -2.01 21.06
CA LYS A 380 32.11 -2.61 21.72
C LYS A 380 31.89 -4.10 22.03
N GLY A 381 32.81 -4.92 21.54
CA GLY A 381 32.80 -6.38 21.70
C GLY A 381 31.96 -7.11 20.64
N LEU A 382 31.28 -6.41 19.73
CA LEU A 382 30.50 -6.99 18.63
C LEU A 382 31.19 -6.86 17.26
N GLU A 383 32.33 -6.16 17.18
CA GLU A 383 33.00 -5.81 15.94
C GLU A 383 33.23 -7.04 15.04
N LYS A 384 33.79 -8.11 15.58
CA LYS A 384 34.04 -9.35 14.84
C LYS A 384 32.75 -10.04 14.36
N THR A 385 31.70 -9.95 15.14
CA THR A 385 30.38 -10.49 14.77
C THR A 385 29.78 -9.69 13.65
N LEU A 386 29.83 -8.35 13.73
CA LEU A 386 29.34 -7.45 12.69
C LEU A 386 30.14 -7.59 11.38
N ASP A 387 31.47 -7.77 11.44
CA ASP A 387 32.29 -8.06 10.27
C ASP A 387 31.83 -9.35 9.56
N LYS A 388 31.55 -10.41 10.34
CA LYS A 388 31.06 -11.68 9.79
C LYS A 388 29.65 -11.61 9.27
N MET A 389 28.79 -10.83 9.92
CA MET A 389 27.43 -10.56 9.42
C MET A 389 27.48 -9.80 8.09
N TYR A 390 28.34 -8.80 7.99
CA TYR A 390 28.52 -8.06 6.75
C TYR A 390 29.08 -8.91 5.61
N GLU A 391 30.08 -9.78 5.92
CA GLU A 391 30.60 -10.77 4.96
C GLU A 391 29.46 -11.68 4.44
N LEU A 392 28.62 -12.22 5.35
CA LEU A 392 27.51 -13.08 4.97
C LEU A 392 26.44 -12.30 4.16
N ALA A 393 26.09 -11.08 4.58
CA ALA A 393 25.12 -10.25 3.85
C ALA A 393 25.57 -9.99 2.41
N LYS A 394 26.85 -9.68 2.18
CA LYS A 394 27.40 -9.55 0.82
C LYS A 394 27.29 -10.83 -0.01
N ILE A 395 27.52 -11.99 0.59
CA ILE A 395 27.37 -13.28 -0.09
C ILE A 395 25.90 -13.49 -0.50
N LEU A 396 24.95 -13.14 0.38
CA LEU A 396 23.51 -13.30 0.10
C LEU A 396 23.03 -12.28 -0.95
N GLU A 397 23.46 -11.00 -0.87
CA GLU A 397 23.21 -9.95 -1.85
C GLU A 397 23.70 -10.41 -3.24
N ASP A 398 24.97 -10.80 -3.36
CA ASP A 398 25.60 -11.32 -4.59
C ASP A 398 24.84 -12.50 -5.19
N LYS A 399 24.39 -13.43 -4.35
CA LYS A 399 23.61 -14.59 -4.79
C LYS A 399 22.25 -14.17 -5.34
N ARG A 400 21.57 -13.25 -4.66
CA ARG A 400 20.27 -12.73 -5.07
C ARG A 400 20.36 -11.98 -6.39
N GLU A 401 21.37 -11.13 -6.56
CA GLU A 401 21.64 -10.42 -7.80
C GLU A 401 21.92 -11.40 -8.97
N LYS A 402 22.77 -12.40 -8.75
CA LYS A 402 23.03 -13.47 -9.74
C LYS A 402 21.78 -14.30 -10.03
N GLY A 403 20.83 -14.39 -9.10
CA GLY A 403 19.52 -15.02 -9.29
C GLY A 403 18.57 -14.22 -10.18
N GLY A 404 18.87 -12.95 -10.47
CA GLY A 404 18.07 -12.07 -11.31
C GLY A 404 17.19 -11.11 -10.54
N ALA A 405 17.42 -10.91 -9.24
CA ALA A 405 16.69 -9.93 -8.46
C ALA A 405 16.83 -8.52 -9.07
N ILE A 406 15.74 -7.80 -9.12
CA ILE A 406 15.67 -6.47 -9.72
C ILE A 406 15.72 -5.45 -8.57
N ASP A 407 16.80 -4.70 -8.48
CA ASP A 407 16.90 -3.56 -7.56
C ASP A 407 16.61 -2.28 -8.35
N PHE A 408 15.47 -1.65 -8.06
CA PHE A 408 15.09 -0.38 -8.70
C PHE A 408 15.75 0.81 -8.01
N ASP A 409 16.47 0.61 -6.90
CA ASP A 409 17.10 1.67 -6.10
C ASP A 409 16.21 2.94 -5.97
N ILE A 410 14.92 2.73 -5.64
CA ILE A 410 13.97 3.83 -5.48
C ILE A 410 14.33 4.57 -4.19
N PRO A 411 14.74 5.85 -4.30
CA PRO A 411 15.09 6.61 -3.12
C PRO A 411 13.84 6.91 -2.28
N GLU A 412 13.98 6.79 -0.95
CA GLU A 412 12.98 7.26 0.01
C GLU A 412 13.33 8.67 0.48
N VAL A 413 12.32 9.44 0.85
CA VAL A 413 12.50 10.78 1.40
C VAL A 413 12.53 10.73 2.93
N ILE A 414 13.37 11.58 3.54
CA ILE A 414 13.31 11.92 4.96
C ILE A 414 12.82 13.34 5.09
N ILE A 415 11.77 13.55 5.87
CA ILE A 415 11.20 14.87 6.18
C ILE A 415 11.42 15.13 7.66
N GLU A 416 12.30 16.07 7.97
CA GLU A 416 12.56 16.52 9.33
C GLU A 416 11.55 17.62 9.69
N VAL A 417 10.84 17.46 10.80
CA VAL A 417 9.83 18.41 11.27
C VAL A 417 10.20 19.00 12.62
N ASP A 418 9.72 20.21 12.89
CA ASP A 418 9.81 20.85 14.20
C ASP A 418 8.77 20.26 15.19
N GLU A 419 8.73 20.80 16.42
CA GLU A 419 7.78 20.39 17.48
C GLU A 419 6.32 20.60 17.11
N ARG A 420 6.02 21.43 16.10
CA ARG A 420 4.68 21.67 15.57
C ARG A 420 4.33 20.79 14.38
N GLY A 421 5.26 19.92 13.95
CA GLY A 421 5.11 19.09 12.77
C GLY A 421 5.34 19.84 11.45
N TRP A 422 5.94 21.07 11.47
CA TRP A 422 6.24 21.84 10.27
C TRP A 422 7.59 21.40 9.67
N PRO A 423 7.68 21.14 8.35
CA PRO A 423 8.89 20.62 7.72
C PRO A 423 10.02 21.66 7.72
N GLN A 424 11.17 21.26 8.25
CA GLN A 424 12.38 22.08 8.34
C GLN A 424 13.40 21.71 7.26
N ASN A 425 13.51 20.42 6.96
CA ASN A 425 14.47 19.90 5.98
C ASN A 425 13.89 18.68 5.28
N ILE A 426 14.21 18.52 3.99
CA ILE A 426 13.80 17.38 3.18
C ILE A 426 15.02 16.90 2.39
N HIS A 427 15.37 15.63 2.58
CA HIS A 427 16.51 15.02 1.92
C HIS A 427 16.28 13.53 1.63
N LYS A 428 17.10 12.99 0.74
CA LYS A 428 17.08 11.58 0.37
C LYS A 428 17.57 10.71 1.53
N ARG A 429 16.87 9.59 1.79
CA ARG A 429 17.35 8.56 2.71
C ARG A 429 18.43 7.73 2.04
N ASP A 430 19.58 7.63 2.68
CA ASP A 430 20.63 6.72 2.25
C ASP A 430 20.33 5.29 2.72
N ARG A 431 20.24 4.35 1.78
CA ARG A 431 20.13 2.92 2.09
C ARG A 431 21.51 2.37 2.39
N ARG A 432 21.90 2.42 3.68
CA ARG A 432 23.24 2.10 4.15
C ARG A 432 23.45 0.62 4.40
N SER A 433 24.71 0.21 4.63
CA SER A 433 25.14 -1.18 4.76
C SER A 433 24.39 -1.96 5.84
N ALA A 434 24.06 -1.36 6.99
CA ALA A 434 23.32 -2.04 8.06
C ALA A 434 21.87 -2.34 7.66
N ASN A 435 21.22 -1.46 6.88
CA ASN A 435 19.88 -1.69 6.37
C ASN A 435 19.84 -2.91 5.44
N LYS A 436 20.79 -2.96 4.48
CA LYS A 436 20.93 -4.10 3.55
C LYS A 436 21.22 -5.41 4.27
N LEU A 437 22.09 -5.36 5.30
CA LEU A 437 22.45 -6.53 6.11
C LEU A 437 21.21 -7.17 6.75
N ILE A 438 20.40 -6.37 7.45
CA ILE A 438 19.19 -6.87 8.10
C ILE A 438 18.18 -7.34 7.07
N GLU A 439 17.99 -6.59 5.97
CA GLU A 439 17.10 -6.99 4.87
C GLU A 439 17.46 -8.37 4.32
N ASP A 440 18.72 -8.64 3.98
CA ASP A 440 19.14 -9.93 3.42
C ASP A 440 18.93 -11.09 4.42
N PHE A 441 19.09 -10.85 5.73
CA PHE A 441 18.80 -11.85 6.76
C PHE A 441 17.30 -12.13 6.88
N MET A 442 16.48 -11.09 6.82
CA MET A 442 15.01 -11.22 6.83
C MET A 442 14.52 -11.92 5.56
N LEU A 443 15.05 -11.57 4.39
CA LEU A 443 14.73 -12.25 3.12
C LEU A 443 15.05 -13.73 3.20
N MET A 444 16.22 -14.11 3.74
CA MET A 444 16.61 -15.51 3.91
C MET A 444 15.61 -16.27 4.81
N ALA A 445 15.25 -15.69 5.97
CA ALA A 445 14.30 -16.32 6.88
C ALA A 445 12.89 -16.47 6.24
N ASN A 446 12.42 -15.44 5.56
CA ASN A 446 11.14 -15.44 4.83
C ASN A 446 11.09 -16.54 3.75
N VAL A 447 12.19 -16.72 2.99
CA VAL A 447 12.30 -17.77 1.97
C VAL A 447 12.32 -19.16 2.60
N CYS A 448 13.06 -19.36 3.70
CA CYS A 448 13.10 -20.66 4.40
C CYS A 448 11.70 -21.07 4.88
N VAL A 449 10.99 -20.14 5.51
CA VAL A 449 9.62 -20.36 6.00
C VAL A 449 8.67 -20.65 4.84
N ALA A 450 8.67 -19.84 3.77
CA ALA A 450 7.79 -20.06 2.62
C ALA A 450 7.99 -21.42 1.97
N LYS A 451 9.26 -21.82 1.72
CA LYS A 451 9.62 -23.13 1.16
C LYS A 451 9.16 -24.28 2.04
N GLU A 452 9.36 -24.19 3.35
CA GLU A 452 8.99 -25.25 4.30
C GLU A 452 7.51 -25.59 4.19
N TYR A 453 6.62 -24.58 4.20
CA TYR A 453 5.16 -24.77 4.18
C TYR A 453 4.63 -25.11 2.79
N TYR A 454 5.26 -24.62 1.74
CA TYR A 454 4.95 -25.01 0.37
C TYR A 454 5.19 -26.51 0.12
N PHE A 455 6.39 -27.01 0.44
CA PHE A 455 6.72 -28.42 0.21
C PHE A 455 5.97 -29.37 1.15
N LYS A 456 5.59 -28.92 2.34
CA LYS A 456 4.70 -29.66 3.24
C LYS A 456 3.24 -29.65 2.80
N LYS A 457 2.87 -28.87 1.76
CA LYS A 457 1.49 -28.71 1.25
C LYS A 457 0.51 -28.26 2.33
N ILE A 458 0.96 -27.45 3.25
CA ILE A 458 0.13 -26.81 4.27
C ILE A 458 -0.39 -25.50 3.69
N PRO A 459 -1.71 -25.19 3.78
CA PRO A 459 -2.25 -23.89 3.37
C PRO A 459 -1.49 -22.77 4.06
N PHE A 460 -1.07 -21.77 3.31
CA PHE A 460 -0.18 -20.73 3.79
C PHE A 460 -0.48 -19.40 3.11
N LEU A 461 0.09 -18.31 3.60
CA LEU A 461 -0.04 -16.99 3.01
C LEU A 461 1.29 -16.58 2.40
N TYR A 462 1.28 -16.31 1.10
CA TYR A 462 2.46 -15.93 0.34
C TYR A 462 2.46 -14.45 0.00
N ARG A 463 3.64 -13.88 -0.17
CA ARG A 463 3.85 -12.57 -0.77
C ARG A 463 4.26 -12.78 -2.21
N ILE A 464 3.38 -12.52 -3.15
CA ILE A 464 3.61 -12.72 -4.57
C ILE A 464 3.79 -11.39 -5.30
N HIS A 465 4.60 -11.42 -6.33
CA HIS A 465 4.75 -10.36 -7.32
C HIS A 465 4.71 -11.04 -8.69
N GLU A 466 3.55 -11.02 -9.29
CA GLU A 466 3.29 -11.74 -10.54
C GLU A 466 4.19 -11.24 -11.67
N ARG A 467 4.42 -12.08 -12.66
CA ARG A 467 5.10 -11.67 -13.89
C ARG A 467 4.33 -10.55 -14.59
N PRO A 468 5.02 -9.58 -15.19
CA PRO A 468 4.34 -8.59 -16.03
C PRO A 468 3.63 -9.28 -17.19
N LYS A 469 2.47 -8.74 -17.56
CA LYS A 469 1.71 -9.26 -18.71
C LYS A 469 2.48 -9.04 -20.01
N ASP A 470 2.35 -9.94 -20.97
CA ASP A 470 3.07 -9.87 -22.26
C ASP A 470 2.75 -8.58 -23.03
N GLU A 471 1.51 -8.08 -22.94
CA GLU A 471 1.10 -6.80 -23.52
C GLU A 471 1.90 -5.64 -22.94
N LYS A 472 2.12 -5.65 -21.59
CA LYS A 472 2.91 -4.62 -20.89
C LYS A 472 4.38 -4.65 -21.26
N ILE A 473 4.95 -5.83 -21.48
CA ILE A 473 6.34 -5.96 -21.96
C ILE A 473 6.44 -5.53 -23.43
N SER A 474 5.45 -5.83 -24.25
CA SER A 474 5.41 -5.38 -25.64
C SER A 474 5.32 -3.86 -25.74
N GLU A 475 4.48 -3.24 -24.89
CA GLU A 475 4.38 -1.79 -24.74
C GLU A 475 5.73 -1.19 -24.27
N LEU A 476 6.33 -1.75 -23.21
CA LEU A 476 7.65 -1.34 -22.74
C LEU A 476 8.72 -1.42 -23.84
N ASN A 477 8.77 -2.54 -24.56
CA ASN A 477 9.71 -2.71 -25.65
C ASN A 477 9.52 -1.70 -26.79
N SER A 478 8.31 -1.18 -27.02
CA SER A 478 8.09 -0.12 -28.01
C SER A 478 8.83 1.17 -27.65
N TYR A 479 8.92 1.49 -26.34
CA TYR A 479 9.68 2.63 -25.83
C TYR A 479 11.20 2.38 -25.76
N LEU A 480 11.61 1.15 -25.46
CA LEU A 480 13.03 0.79 -25.29
C LEU A 480 13.78 0.66 -26.63
N ARG A 481 13.14 0.15 -27.69
CA ARG A 481 13.76 -0.10 -29.00
C ARG A 481 14.39 1.15 -29.62
N PRO A 482 13.75 2.32 -29.67
CA PRO A 482 14.35 3.53 -30.23
C PRO A 482 15.66 3.94 -29.51
N LEU A 483 15.81 3.56 -28.24
CA LEU A 483 16.98 3.83 -27.41
C LEU A 483 18.06 2.73 -27.52
N GLY A 484 17.82 1.67 -28.30
CA GLY A 484 18.76 0.55 -28.46
C GLY A 484 18.70 -0.50 -27.34
N TYR A 485 17.61 -0.54 -26.59
CA TYR A 485 17.35 -1.52 -25.55
C TYR A 485 16.17 -2.40 -25.91
N MET A 486 16.13 -3.62 -25.38
CA MET A 486 15.01 -4.53 -25.58
C MET A 486 15.04 -5.63 -24.52
N ILE A 487 13.89 -5.93 -23.92
CA ILE A 487 13.70 -7.13 -23.10
C ILE A 487 13.39 -8.28 -24.05
N ASN A 488 14.30 -9.24 -24.14
CA ASN A 488 14.15 -10.45 -24.94
C ASN A 488 13.80 -11.60 -24.02
N PHE A 489 12.80 -12.38 -24.37
CA PHE A 489 12.38 -13.58 -23.66
C PHE A 489 11.86 -14.64 -24.65
N ASP A 490 11.95 -15.91 -24.26
CA ASP A 490 11.49 -17.02 -25.10
C ASP A 490 9.98 -17.28 -24.90
N GLU A 491 9.62 -18.04 -23.84
CA GLU A 491 8.22 -18.37 -23.54
C GLU A 491 7.59 -17.40 -22.56
N LYS A 492 8.35 -16.96 -21.54
CA LYS A 492 7.90 -16.05 -20.46
C LYS A 492 9.03 -15.14 -20.05
N VAL A 493 8.69 -13.91 -19.70
CA VAL A 493 9.65 -12.96 -19.13
C VAL A 493 10.11 -13.46 -17.76
N GLU A 494 11.42 -13.58 -17.60
CA GLU A 494 12.05 -13.89 -16.32
C GLU A 494 12.69 -12.64 -15.70
N PRO A 495 12.82 -12.55 -14.36
CA PRO A 495 13.41 -11.38 -13.70
C PRO A 495 14.75 -10.97 -14.28
N ARG A 496 15.58 -11.95 -14.63
CA ARG A 496 16.92 -11.74 -15.21
C ARG A 496 16.90 -11.02 -16.57
N ASP A 497 15.83 -11.15 -17.35
CA ASP A 497 15.73 -10.50 -18.66
C ASP A 497 15.51 -9.00 -18.50
N VAL A 498 14.73 -8.62 -17.47
CA VAL A 498 14.53 -7.22 -17.06
C VAL A 498 15.80 -6.66 -16.43
N GLN A 499 16.42 -7.40 -15.50
CA GLN A 499 17.67 -7.03 -14.82
C GLN A 499 18.76 -6.65 -15.82
N LYS A 500 19.00 -7.46 -16.88
CA LYS A 500 20.01 -7.18 -17.90
C LYS A 500 19.81 -5.84 -18.60
N VAL A 501 18.57 -5.43 -18.82
CA VAL A 501 18.27 -4.15 -19.45
C VAL A 501 18.56 -2.99 -18.50
N LEU A 502 18.18 -3.11 -17.25
CA LEU A 502 18.47 -2.11 -16.21
C LEU A 502 19.97 -1.97 -15.97
N GLU A 503 20.71 -3.07 -15.84
CA GLU A 503 22.17 -3.07 -15.71
C GLU A 503 22.86 -2.40 -16.91
N LYS A 504 22.41 -2.66 -18.14
CA LYS A 504 22.93 -2.02 -19.34
C LYS A 504 22.65 -0.52 -19.39
N ALA A 505 21.52 -0.08 -18.82
CA ALA A 505 21.14 1.33 -18.76
C ALA A 505 21.84 2.11 -17.65
N LYS A 506 22.39 1.42 -16.65
CA LYS A 506 23.00 2.04 -15.46
C LYS A 506 24.13 2.99 -15.85
N GLY A 507 24.09 4.22 -15.32
CA GLY A 507 25.06 5.27 -15.57
C GLY A 507 24.89 5.97 -16.94
N THR A 508 23.89 5.61 -17.73
CA THR A 508 23.56 6.33 -18.97
C THR A 508 22.52 7.43 -18.73
N LYS A 509 22.36 8.35 -19.67
CA LYS A 509 21.32 9.40 -19.57
C LYS A 509 19.90 8.85 -19.66
N GLU A 510 19.72 7.64 -20.22
CA GLU A 510 18.45 6.96 -20.36
C GLU A 510 18.06 6.14 -19.11
N GLU A 511 18.92 5.99 -18.11
CA GLU A 511 18.71 5.16 -16.92
C GLU A 511 17.38 5.48 -16.21
N MET A 512 17.13 6.75 -15.94
CA MET A 512 15.91 7.19 -15.25
C MET A 512 14.64 6.85 -16.05
N PHE A 513 14.66 7.08 -17.36
CA PHE A 513 13.54 6.72 -18.24
C PHE A 513 13.29 5.22 -18.24
N ILE A 514 14.34 4.42 -18.45
CA ILE A 514 14.24 2.96 -18.54
C ILE A 514 13.77 2.37 -17.21
N SER A 515 14.31 2.82 -16.08
CA SER A 515 13.90 2.38 -14.75
C SER A 515 12.44 2.72 -14.47
N THR A 516 12.01 3.95 -14.75
CA THR A 516 10.64 4.43 -14.56
C THR A 516 9.64 3.64 -15.42
N MET A 517 9.92 3.46 -16.72
CA MET A 517 9.03 2.73 -17.61
C MET A 517 8.97 1.24 -17.28
N THR A 518 10.10 0.66 -16.88
CA THR A 518 10.16 -0.73 -16.42
C THR A 518 9.30 -0.91 -15.17
N LEU A 519 9.46 -0.07 -14.15
CA LEU A 519 8.68 -0.14 -12.92
C LEU A 519 7.17 -0.01 -13.19
N ARG A 520 6.76 0.90 -14.06
CA ARG A 520 5.34 1.09 -14.47
C ARG A 520 4.75 -0.12 -15.18
N SER A 521 5.59 -0.94 -15.82
CA SER A 521 5.16 -2.15 -16.51
C SER A 521 5.05 -3.37 -15.61
N MET A 522 5.59 -3.30 -14.38
CA MET A 522 5.54 -4.39 -13.41
C MET A 522 4.15 -4.50 -12.75
N ALA A 523 3.80 -5.72 -12.35
CA ALA A 523 2.66 -5.96 -11.48
C ALA A 523 2.91 -5.37 -10.07
N LYS A 524 1.88 -5.22 -9.26
CA LYS A 524 2.03 -4.86 -7.84
C LYS A 524 2.12 -6.13 -7.01
N ALA A 525 3.03 -6.13 -6.03
CA ALA A 525 3.10 -7.22 -5.06
C ALA A 525 1.83 -7.24 -4.19
N ARG A 526 1.35 -8.44 -3.83
CA ARG A 526 0.16 -8.65 -3.00
C ARG A 526 0.29 -9.93 -2.17
N TYR A 527 -0.59 -10.10 -1.21
CA TYR A 527 -0.72 -11.38 -0.51
C TYR A 527 -1.65 -12.32 -1.26
N SER A 528 -1.37 -13.63 -1.15
CA SER A 528 -2.17 -14.68 -1.79
C SER A 528 -2.03 -15.99 -1.01
N GLU A 529 -3.11 -16.78 -0.95
CA GLU A 529 -3.10 -18.14 -0.45
C GLU A 529 -2.54 -19.13 -1.49
N ILE A 530 -2.39 -18.68 -2.72
CA ILE A 530 -1.80 -19.46 -3.82
C ILE A 530 -0.36 -18.95 -4.02
N ASN A 531 0.60 -19.88 -3.99
CA ASN A 531 1.99 -19.53 -4.26
C ASN A 531 2.19 -19.15 -5.73
N ASP A 532 2.89 -18.06 -5.94
CA ASP A 532 3.46 -17.65 -7.22
C ASP A 532 4.83 -17.03 -6.97
N ILE A 533 5.56 -16.73 -8.03
CA ILE A 533 6.87 -16.06 -7.98
C ILE A 533 6.76 -14.68 -7.33
N HIS A 534 7.80 -14.27 -6.61
CA HIS A 534 8.04 -12.87 -6.33
C HIS A 534 9.00 -12.29 -7.37
N PHE A 535 8.48 -11.81 -8.50
CA PHE A 535 9.23 -11.42 -9.69
C PHE A 535 10.37 -10.44 -9.38
N GLY A 536 10.13 -9.36 -8.64
CA GLY A 536 11.17 -8.39 -8.31
C GLY A 536 12.32 -8.96 -7.50
N LEU A 537 12.07 -9.89 -6.57
CA LEU A 537 13.08 -10.54 -5.74
C LEU A 537 13.67 -11.83 -6.37
N ALA A 538 13.11 -12.26 -7.50
CA ALA A 538 13.46 -13.53 -8.16
C ALA A 538 13.36 -14.77 -7.22
N PHE A 539 12.33 -14.83 -6.38
CA PHE A 539 12.07 -15.97 -5.50
C PHE A 539 10.84 -16.75 -5.95
N ASP A 540 10.96 -18.08 -6.08
CA ASP A 540 9.83 -18.97 -6.42
C ASP A 540 8.83 -19.12 -5.27
N HIS A 541 9.30 -18.99 -4.03
CA HIS A 541 8.51 -19.10 -2.81
C HIS A 541 8.93 -18.00 -1.85
N TYR A 542 7.99 -17.11 -1.57
CA TYR A 542 8.25 -15.99 -0.67
C TYR A 542 7.03 -15.68 0.20
N SER A 543 7.28 -15.31 1.43
CA SER A 543 6.26 -14.94 2.39
C SER A 543 6.82 -13.90 3.36
N HIS A 544 5.96 -13.19 4.05
CA HIS A 544 6.36 -12.28 5.12
C HIS A 544 6.17 -12.97 6.48
N PHE A 545 7.26 -13.20 7.19
CA PHE A 545 7.30 -13.86 8.49
C PHE A 545 7.90 -12.97 9.58
N THR A 546 8.67 -11.96 9.21
CA THR A 546 9.62 -11.28 10.08
C THR A 546 9.08 -10.05 10.81
N SER A 547 7.78 -9.70 10.67
CA SER A 547 7.24 -8.50 11.33
C SER A 547 5.79 -8.67 11.82
N PRO A 548 5.52 -9.58 12.77
CA PRO A 548 4.16 -9.86 13.27
C PRO A 548 3.59 -8.76 14.17
N ILE A 549 4.39 -7.85 14.72
CA ILE A 549 3.90 -6.71 15.51
C ILE A 549 3.15 -5.73 14.60
N ARG A 550 3.60 -5.57 13.37
CA ARG A 550 3.09 -4.55 12.45
C ARG A 550 2.42 -5.08 11.18
N ARG A 551 2.38 -6.40 10.94
CA ARG A 551 1.68 -7.02 9.80
C ARG A 551 0.84 -8.21 10.23
N TYR A 552 -0.45 -8.18 9.95
CA TYR A 552 -1.36 -9.28 10.27
C TYR A 552 -1.08 -10.54 9.44
N ALA A 553 -0.53 -10.40 8.25
CA ALA A 553 -0.08 -11.53 7.43
C ALA A 553 0.94 -12.39 8.17
N ASP A 554 1.95 -11.75 8.77
CA ASP A 554 3.00 -12.42 9.56
C ASP A 554 2.42 -13.07 10.81
N LEU A 555 1.52 -12.40 11.54
CA LEU A 555 0.82 -12.96 12.68
C LEU A 555 0.03 -14.22 12.30
N THR A 556 -0.67 -14.19 11.16
CA THR A 556 -1.41 -15.35 10.63
C THR A 556 -0.45 -16.52 10.37
N ILE A 557 0.68 -16.26 9.74
CA ILE A 557 1.70 -17.27 9.45
C ILE A 557 2.29 -17.86 10.73
N HIS A 558 2.60 -17.04 11.72
CA HIS A 558 3.09 -17.49 13.03
C HIS A 558 2.14 -18.48 13.68
N ARG A 559 0.84 -18.25 13.64
CA ARG A 559 -0.18 -19.18 14.16
C ARG A 559 -0.17 -20.53 13.45
N ILE A 560 -0.03 -20.53 12.13
CA ILE A 560 0.07 -21.78 11.33
C ILE A 560 1.35 -22.55 11.71
N ILE A 561 2.47 -21.84 11.83
CA ILE A 561 3.76 -22.39 12.22
C ILE A 561 3.68 -23.04 13.60
N LYS A 562 3.16 -22.33 14.60
CA LYS A 562 3.02 -22.82 15.98
C LYS A 562 2.14 -24.06 16.05
N LYS A 563 0.93 -24.02 15.45
CA LYS A 563 0.06 -25.22 15.40
C LYS A 563 0.77 -26.42 14.78
N LYS A 564 1.64 -26.20 13.81
CA LYS A 564 2.43 -27.29 13.20
C LYS A 564 3.55 -27.81 14.10
N ILE A 565 4.31 -26.92 14.76
CA ILE A 565 5.38 -27.29 15.70
C ILE A 565 4.82 -28.07 16.88
N GLU A 566 3.72 -27.62 17.44
CA GLU A 566 3.02 -28.24 18.56
C GLU A 566 2.27 -29.54 18.19
N GLY A 567 2.27 -29.95 16.92
CA GLY A 567 1.54 -31.13 16.44
C GLY A 567 0.01 -31.01 16.51
N LYS A 568 -0.51 -29.80 16.66
CA LYS A 568 -1.96 -29.51 16.79
C LYS A 568 -2.67 -29.25 15.46
N LEU A 569 -1.96 -29.21 14.33
CA LEU A 569 -2.54 -28.93 13.02
C LEU A 569 -3.36 -30.13 12.51
N SER A 570 -4.65 -30.11 12.75
CA SER A 570 -5.59 -31.18 12.36
C SER A 570 -6.05 -31.05 10.89
N LYS A 571 -6.73 -32.08 10.36
CA LYS A 571 -7.39 -31.98 9.05
C LYS A 571 -8.49 -30.91 9.03
N GLY A 572 -9.15 -30.69 10.16
CA GLY A 572 -10.16 -29.63 10.33
C GLY A 572 -9.53 -28.25 10.20
N ASP A 573 -8.37 -28.03 10.85
CA ASP A 573 -7.64 -26.77 10.75
C ASP A 573 -7.18 -26.50 9.30
N ILE A 574 -6.68 -27.54 8.61
CA ILE A 574 -6.31 -27.41 7.19
C ILE A 574 -7.51 -27.00 6.31
N SER A 575 -8.69 -27.58 6.57
CA SER A 575 -9.91 -27.23 5.84
C SER A 575 -10.34 -25.79 6.14
N ASN A 576 -10.28 -25.39 7.41
CA ASN A 576 -10.59 -24.02 7.83
C ASN A 576 -9.63 -23.00 7.21
N LEU A 577 -8.31 -23.26 7.26
CA LEU A 577 -7.30 -22.39 6.65
C LEU A 577 -7.57 -22.16 5.15
N LYS A 578 -7.91 -23.21 4.40
CA LYS A 578 -8.29 -23.07 2.97
C LYS A 578 -9.50 -22.17 2.75
N ALA A 579 -10.39 -22.09 3.72
CA ALA A 579 -11.60 -21.27 3.62
C ALA A 579 -11.34 -19.81 4.01
N VAL A 580 -10.44 -19.54 5.00
CA VAL A 580 -10.27 -18.20 5.54
C VAL A 580 -9.07 -17.43 4.95
N LEU A 581 -8.02 -18.12 4.47
CA LEU A 581 -6.84 -17.46 3.94
C LEU A 581 -7.10 -16.56 2.73
N PRO A 582 -8.02 -16.88 1.78
CA PRO A 582 -8.36 -15.94 0.71
C PRO A 582 -8.87 -14.59 1.23
N ASP A 583 -9.77 -14.59 2.21
CA ASP A 583 -10.33 -13.37 2.80
C ASP A 583 -9.26 -12.58 3.56
N ILE A 584 -8.35 -13.29 4.25
CA ILE A 584 -7.21 -12.65 4.93
C ILE A 584 -6.28 -12.01 3.91
N ALA A 585 -5.93 -12.72 2.81
CA ALA A 585 -5.06 -12.21 1.75
C ALA A 585 -5.63 -10.93 1.12
N GLU A 586 -6.94 -10.92 0.83
CA GLU A 586 -7.63 -9.75 0.29
C GLU A 586 -7.59 -8.58 1.27
N GLN A 587 -7.95 -8.82 2.55
CA GLN A 587 -7.99 -7.79 3.56
C GLN A 587 -6.62 -7.15 3.79
N VAL A 588 -5.57 -7.96 4.02
CA VAL A 588 -4.22 -7.41 4.30
C VAL A 588 -3.61 -6.70 3.09
N SER A 589 -3.90 -7.15 1.85
CA SER A 589 -3.48 -6.45 0.64
C SER A 589 -4.18 -5.10 0.48
N LYS A 590 -5.47 -5.04 0.84
CA LYS A 590 -6.25 -3.80 0.80
C LYS A 590 -5.77 -2.80 1.84
N THR A 591 -5.56 -3.23 3.10
CA THR A 591 -5.10 -2.34 4.18
C THR A 591 -3.69 -1.85 3.95
N GLU A 592 -2.78 -2.68 3.42
CA GLU A 592 -1.44 -2.27 3.00
C GLU A 592 -1.49 -1.14 1.96
N LYS A 593 -2.35 -1.28 0.95
CA LYS A 593 -2.51 -0.23 -0.05
C LYS A 593 -3.01 1.08 0.55
N VAL A 594 -3.98 1.01 1.48
CA VAL A 594 -4.50 2.20 2.18
C VAL A 594 -3.41 2.85 3.02
N ALA A 595 -2.56 2.07 3.70
CA ALA A 595 -1.42 2.56 4.46
C ALA A 595 -0.43 3.31 3.56
N GLN A 596 -0.02 2.70 2.46
CA GLN A 596 0.88 3.33 1.48
C GLN A 596 0.30 4.62 0.88
N ASP A 597 -1.01 4.62 0.57
CA ASP A 597 -1.69 5.81 0.07
C ASP A 597 -1.73 6.92 1.15
N ALA A 598 -1.85 6.57 2.44
CA ALA A 598 -1.81 7.52 3.55
C ALA A 598 -0.41 8.12 3.76
N GLU A 599 0.61 7.26 3.81
CA GLU A 599 2.01 7.66 3.95
C GLU A 599 2.39 8.66 2.85
N ARG A 600 2.10 8.31 1.58
CA ARG A 600 2.37 9.18 0.44
C ARG A 600 1.62 10.52 0.52
N GLN A 601 0.32 10.51 0.88
CA GLN A 601 -0.44 11.76 0.99
C GLN A 601 0.12 12.68 2.06
N VAL A 602 0.59 12.16 3.20
CA VAL A 602 1.25 12.95 4.24
C VAL A 602 2.57 13.51 3.74
N GLU A 603 3.38 12.72 3.03
CA GLU A 603 4.62 13.18 2.41
C GLU A 603 4.35 14.30 1.40
N ASP A 604 3.39 14.13 0.49
CA ASP A 604 3.00 15.14 -0.51
C ASP A 604 2.58 16.47 0.16
N ILE A 605 1.77 16.42 1.24
CA ILE A 605 1.36 17.61 1.99
C ILE A 605 2.58 18.28 2.64
N LYS A 606 3.47 17.51 3.27
CA LYS A 606 4.67 18.06 3.93
C LYS A 606 5.67 18.64 2.94
N MET A 607 5.82 18.04 1.77
CA MET A 607 6.62 18.61 0.68
C MET A 607 6.01 19.93 0.18
N ALA A 608 4.69 19.99 0.07
CA ALA A 608 3.99 21.22 -0.29
C ALA A 608 4.14 22.30 0.79
N GLU A 609 4.01 21.96 2.08
CA GLU A 609 4.28 22.91 3.19
C GLU A 609 5.70 23.47 3.10
N TYR A 610 6.71 22.61 2.90
CA TYR A 610 8.11 23.03 2.73
C TYR A 610 8.29 23.99 1.56
N MET A 611 7.66 23.71 0.42
CA MET A 611 7.77 24.52 -0.79
C MET A 611 6.92 25.80 -0.73
N SER A 612 5.92 25.87 0.13
CA SER A 612 5.06 27.06 0.28
C SER A 612 5.84 28.29 0.76
N GLU A 613 6.89 28.10 1.56
CA GLU A 613 7.78 29.16 2.02
C GLU A 613 8.83 29.57 0.96
N ARG A 614 8.91 28.84 -0.14
CA ARG A 614 9.93 28.99 -1.21
C ARG A 614 9.34 29.40 -2.54
N ILE A 615 8.13 29.96 -2.53
CA ILE A 615 7.48 30.50 -3.74
C ILE A 615 8.35 31.63 -4.30
N GLY A 616 8.69 31.53 -5.59
CA GLY A 616 9.56 32.49 -6.27
C GLY A 616 11.01 32.06 -6.36
N GLU A 617 11.45 31.04 -5.63
CA GLU A 617 12.80 30.49 -5.72
C GLU A 617 12.99 29.63 -6.99
N VAL A 618 14.23 29.54 -7.44
CA VAL A 618 14.62 28.82 -8.66
C VAL A 618 15.48 27.63 -8.29
N TYR A 619 15.17 26.48 -8.91
CA TYR A 619 15.84 25.21 -8.66
C TYR A 619 16.20 24.51 -9.97
N LYS A 620 17.24 23.68 -9.92
CA LYS A 620 17.51 22.66 -10.94
C LYS A 620 16.78 21.38 -10.57
N GLY A 621 16.24 20.69 -11.56
CA GLY A 621 15.58 19.42 -11.38
C GLY A 621 15.64 18.58 -12.66
N ARG A 622 15.06 17.37 -12.59
CA ARG A 622 15.01 16.45 -13.72
C ARG A 622 13.55 16.10 -14.02
N ILE A 623 13.22 15.98 -15.30
CA ILE A 623 11.90 15.53 -15.71
C ILE A 623 11.71 14.07 -15.30
N SER A 624 10.80 13.81 -14.35
CA SER A 624 10.47 12.48 -13.82
C SER A 624 9.34 11.82 -14.60
N SER A 625 8.41 12.62 -15.15
CA SER A 625 7.23 12.11 -15.84
C SER A 625 6.67 13.12 -16.85
N ILE A 626 6.08 12.61 -17.94
CA ILE A 626 5.44 13.40 -18.98
C ILE A 626 3.99 12.93 -19.12
N THR A 627 3.06 13.88 -19.19
CA THR A 627 1.61 13.62 -19.27
C THR A 627 0.95 14.50 -20.31
N ASN A 628 -0.35 14.28 -20.58
CA ASN A 628 -1.14 15.09 -21.53
C ASN A 628 -1.32 16.57 -21.14
N PHE A 629 -1.03 16.94 -19.89
CA PHE A 629 -1.26 18.29 -19.39
C PHE A 629 0.01 19.02 -18.93
N GLY A 630 1.14 18.33 -18.85
CA GLY A 630 2.41 18.88 -18.42
C GLY A 630 3.45 17.84 -18.10
N MET A 631 4.59 18.32 -17.61
CA MET A 631 5.72 17.52 -17.17
C MET A 631 5.88 17.64 -15.66
N PHE A 632 6.17 16.54 -14.99
CA PHE A 632 6.60 16.57 -13.60
C PHE A 632 8.11 16.69 -13.56
N VAL A 633 8.58 17.55 -12.68
CA VAL A 633 10.02 17.80 -12.46
C VAL A 633 10.34 17.47 -11.01
N GLU A 634 11.29 16.58 -10.80
CA GLU A 634 11.82 16.18 -9.50
C GLU A 634 13.11 16.94 -9.19
N LEU A 635 13.18 17.50 -7.98
CA LEU A 635 14.36 18.18 -7.45
C LEU A 635 15.32 17.16 -6.79
N ASP A 636 16.55 17.59 -6.48
CA ASP A 636 17.56 16.73 -5.84
C ASP A 636 17.13 16.15 -4.49
N ASN A 637 16.19 16.81 -3.79
CA ASN A 637 15.61 16.38 -2.53
C ASN A 637 14.32 15.55 -2.70
N LEU A 638 14.04 15.07 -3.91
CA LEU A 638 12.89 14.25 -4.29
C LEU A 638 11.53 14.97 -4.27
N ILE A 639 11.51 16.27 -4.08
CA ILE A 639 10.27 17.05 -4.22
C ILE A 639 9.90 17.13 -5.70
N GLU A 640 8.69 16.74 -6.02
CA GLU A 640 8.15 16.76 -7.38
C GLU A 640 7.12 17.87 -7.56
N GLY A 641 7.16 18.57 -8.68
CA GLY A 641 6.19 19.60 -9.04
C GLY A 641 5.81 19.57 -10.51
N LEU A 642 4.65 20.13 -10.83
CA LEU A 642 4.08 20.14 -12.18
C LEU A 642 4.47 21.40 -12.94
N VAL A 643 5.10 21.25 -14.12
CA VAL A 643 5.21 22.27 -15.15
C VAL A 643 4.09 22.04 -16.18
N GLY A 644 3.01 22.82 -16.08
CA GLY A 644 1.89 22.70 -17.03
C GLY A 644 2.26 23.26 -18.41
N TYR A 645 1.90 22.58 -19.51
CA TYR A 645 2.20 23.07 -20.89
C TYR A 645 1.68 24.47 -21.15
N ARG A 646 0.57 24.87 -20.49
CA ARG A 646 -0.01 26.22 -20.63
C ARG A 646 0.85 27.34 -20.05
N THR A 647 1.83 27.00 -19.20
CA THR A 647 2.75 27.95 -18.56
C THR A 647 4.07 28.05 -19.30
N MET A 648 4.28 27.23 -20.34
CA MET A 648 5.50 27.19 -21.14
C MET A 648 5.38 28.07 -22.39
N ASP A 649 6.51 28.59 -22.84
CA ASP A 649 6.60 29.35 -24.10
C ASP A 649 6.61 28.38 -25.27
N GLY A 650 5.44 28.23 -25.94
CA GLY A 650 5.25 27.30 -27.05
C GLY A 650 3.95 26.51 -26.95
N TYR A 651 3.74 25.60 -27.89
CA TYR A 651 2.58 24.71 -27.96
C TYR A 651 3.05 23.25 -27.80
N TYR A 652 3.26 22.86 -26.55
CA TYR A 652 3.71 21.52 -26.26
C TYR A 652 2.54 20.56 -26.18
N GLU A 653 2.75 19.37 -26.74
CA GLU A 653 1.85 18.23 -26.67
C GLU A 653 2.61 16.98 -26.25
N PHE A 654 1.91 16.04 -25.64
CA PHE A 654 2.47 14.74 -25.28
C PHE A 654 2.44 13.81 -26.51
N ASP A 655 3.61 13.49 -27.01
CA ASP A 655 3.83 12.45 -28.01
C ASP A 655 3.91 11.10 -27.30
N GLN A 656 2.78 10.39 -27.27
CA GLN A 656 2.66 9.13 -26.55
C GLN A 656 3.52 8.01 -27.16
N ASP A 657 3.69 8.02 -28.49
CA ASP A 657 4.44 6.97 -29.19
C ASP A 657 5.94 7.01 -28.86
N ASN A 658 6.48 8.23 -28.65
CA ASN A 658 7.89 8.45 -28.32
C ASN A 658 8.09 8.86 -26.84
N TYR A 659 7.02 8.94 -26.06
CA TYR A 659 6.99 9.31 -24.65
C TYR A 659 7.77 10.60 -24.33
N ARG A 660 7.47 11.68 -25.07
CA ARG A 660 8.12 12.99 -24.95
C ARG A 660 7.12 14.13 -25.00
N ALA A 661 7.50 15.30 -24.51
CA ALA A 661 6.78 16.53 -24.74
C ALA A 661 7.42 17.24 -25.95
N ILE A 662 6.64 17.59 -26.98
CA ILE A 662 7.14 18.22 -28.18
C ILE A 662 6.32 19.45 -28.59
N ASP A 663 7.00 20.53 -28.93
CA ASP A 663 6.41 21.62 -29.73
C ASP A 663 6.67 21.34 -31.21
N TYR A 664 5.66 20.91 -31.92
CA TYR A 664 5.77 20.55 -33.34
C TYR A 664 6.17 21.73 -34.25
N ARG A 665 5.99 22.98 -33.79
CA ARG A 665 6.35 24.18 -34.52
C ARG A 665 7.84 24.50 -34.43
N THR A 666 8.38 24.47 -33.19
CA THR A 666 9.80 24.79 -32.94
C THR A 666 10.70 23.57 -32.99
N LYS A 667 10.13 22.37 -32.94
CA LYS A 667 10.82 21.08 -32.80
C LYS A 667 11.59 20.94 -31.48
N LYS A 668 11.33 21.82 -30.53
CA LYS A 668 11.87 21.66 -29.17
C LYS A 668 11.15 20.50 -28.48
N GLU A 669 11.92 19.62 -27.89
CA GLU A 669 11.40 18.41 -27.21
C GLU A 669 12.03 18.24 -25.84
N PHE A 670 11.31 17.56 -24.95
CA PHE A 670 11.75 17.21 -23.61
C PHE A 670 11.48 15.74 -23.36
N HIS A 671 12.43 15.09 -22.68
CA HIS A 671 12.39 13.67 -22.32
C HIS A 671 12.49 13.47 -20.82
N ILE A 672 12.06 12.30 -20.33
CA ILE A 672 12.32 11.91 -18.94
C ILE A 672 13.85 11.85 -18.74
N GLY A 673 14.31 12.42 -17.62
CA GLY A 673 15.71 12.50 -17.28
C GLY A 673 16.42 13.80 -17.70
N ASP A 674 15.77 14.62 -18.56
CA ASP A 674 16.34 15.92 -18.96
C ASP A 674 16.46 16.84 -17.74
N GLU A 675 17.60 17.52 -17.63
CA GLU A 675 17.82 18.56 -16.63
C GLU A 675 17.15 19.85 -17.07
N VAL A 676 16.42 20.46 -16.15
CA VAL A 676 15.68 21.71 -16.39
C VAL A 676 15.81 22.65 -15.20
N THR A 677 15.74 23.95 -15.50
CA THR A 677 15.65 24.99 -14.46
C THR A 677 14.20 25.41 -14.31
N ILE A 678 13.70 25.38 -13.06
CA ILE A 678 12.31 25.69 -12.73
C ILE A 678 12.23 26.76 -11.64
N LYS A 679 11.11 27.47 -11.61
CA LYS A 679 10.72 28.40 -10.55
C LYS A 679 9.46 27.91 -9.88
N VAL A 680 9.41 27.95 -8.56
CA VAL A 680 8.19 27.65 -7.79
C VAL A 680 7.19 28.79 -7.96
N VAL A 681 5.98 28.49 -8.45
CA VAL A 681 4.99 29.55 -8.75
C VAL A 681 3.73 29.47 -7.90
N ASN A 682 3.34 28.28 -7.49
CA ASN A 682 2.16 28.08 -6.67
C ASN A 682 2.26 26.78 -5.87
N VAL A 683 1.61 26.74 -4.70
CA VAL A 683 1.51 25.54 -3.85
C VAL A 683 0.09 25.43 -3.31
N ASP A 684 -0.52 24.27 -3.47
CA ASP A 684 -1.82 23.93 -2.87
C ASP A 684 -1.62 22.99 -1.69
N LEU A 685 -1.64 23.55 -0.48
CA LEU A 685 -1.44 22.82 0.77
C LEU A 685 -2.52 21.77 1.05
N ASN A 686 -3.75 21.95 0.55
CA ASN A 686 -4.82 21.00 0.80
C ASN A 686 -4.67 19.74 -0.05
N MET A 687 -4.07 19.91 -1.24
CA MET A 687 -3.91 18.82 -2.22
C MET A 687 -2.49 18.25 -2.24
N GLY A 688 -1.54 18.88 -1.55
CA GLY A 688 -0.12 18.54 -1.66
C GLY A 688 0.48 18.81 -3.05
N ASN A 689 -0.13 19.71 -3.86
CA ASN A 689 0.33 19.97 -5.22
C ASN A 689 1.27 21.17 -5.27
N ILE A 690 2.33 21.02 -6.05
CA ILE A 690 3.34 22.06 -6.27
C ILE A 690 3.37 22.36 -7.77
N ASP A 691 3.18 23.64 -8.13
CA ASP A 691 3.28 24.09 -9.52
C ASP A 691 4.61 24.79 -9.75
N PHE A 692 5.30 24.34 -10.79
CA PHE A 692 6.54 24.92 -11.29
C PHE A 692 6.32 25.64 -12.62
N LYS A 693 7.22 26.56 -12.94
CA LYS A 693 7.33 27.19 -14.26
C LYS A 693 8.76 27.04 -14.76
N MET A 694 8.92 26.71 -16.05
CA MET A 694 10.24 26.70 -16.68
C MET A 694 10.86 28.10 -16.66
N VAL A 695 12.13 28.18 -16.33
CA VAL A 695 12.95 29.39 -16.47
C VAL A 695 13.63 29.32 -17.84
N GLY A 696 13.44 30.34 -18.69
CA GLY A 696 14.09 30.42 -19.99
C GLY A 696 15.55 30.84 -19.85
N ASP A 697 16.37 30.52 -20.86
CA ASP A 697 17.79 30.88 -20.90
C ASP A 697 18.05 32.42 -20.88
N GLU A 698 16.97 33.23 -20.96
CA GLU A 698 17.04 34.72 -20.93
C GLU A 698 16.75 35.28 -19.49
N ASP A 699 16.37 34.46 -18.54
CA ASP A 699 16.00 34.86 -17.18
C ASP A 699 17.05 34.44 -16.12
N GLU A 700 18.23 33.94 -16.53
CA GLU A 700 19.39 33.66 -15.66
C GLU A 700 20.18 34.90 -15.29
#